data_bb3a44678564f6647730d886c5bdabf1
#
_entry.id   bb3a44678564f6647730d886c5bdabf1
#
_cell.length_a   1.000
_cell.length_b   1.000
_cell.length_c   1.000
_cell.angle_alpha   90.00
_cell.angle_beta   90.00
_cell.angle_gamma   90.00
#
_symmetry.space_group_name_H-M   'P 1'
#
loop_
_entity.id
_entity.type
_entity.pdbx_description
1 polymer ?
#
loop_
_entity_poly.entity_id
_entity_poly.type
_entity_poly.pdbx_seq_one_letter_code
_entity_poly.pdbx_strand_id
1 'polypeptide(L)'
;MSGFGEKKKENKGSSKKLQKLSEKDLKAKSINNHIKGNLDEAEKGYIAFLRNGYSDADIISNYALICEEKGENEKAIRLYEKCAKSFPNHIYSKLNLSFLYYKLNQLEIAEKIIEEAIQLKPSLPNGHCIRGLILKGLDKYDESRLSLEKAIELDKNYFDAYINLGLLNKDSNKYNEAEEYYLKALEINNKSAIAHLNLGACYKEKQDLDKAILHTKMAIEIDNKLENCYLNLATIYNQIGDYKKSLSLAKKELLLHKHSELSYQLISELIKKGEVLNTSEKDNRELLKNLLNRKDISHRELFGNINSLISKEILEELSILESKLYENNKFNILIKDKELVKALSLLIFCSPLWEKVLGNIRKNILLNYSDKDKISNSIFNFIIGLGSQCFLNEYVYYISKEEKDKLKELKKITNNNKNQDYKLAIISCYQSLSSINDEIINLNTYIPNKKELNNLLDLQFKEFNSEKMISKGIKKIGNIKDSTSKEVKNQYELNPYPRWRYNSYAKENKLNFLSVINSEISPNTIKPNSVQLTNKKINILIAGCGTGIQIIEASRYSNCEITAIDLSNSSISYAKRKVDEYGLKNINFIEMDLLELTSLNKRFDLIECSGVLHHMNEPSKGLSNLFDVLEPEGFLKLGLYSKYAREEILKARKLIKEKDIKPNIDGIRNFRNDLLNGEIKEVNEISNWSDFYSTSMCRDLCFHTHENCYTLIEIKNMLKVSNLEFLGFTLSKEIRDKYQIDNKDKDSLKNLELWDKFEKLNPNSFREMYQFWSRKSTK
;
A
#
# COMPACT_ATOMS: atom_id res chain seq x y z
N MET A 1 -1.36 76.08 42.50
CA MET A 1 -0.16 76.18 43.32
C MET A 1 0.77 75.11 42.90
N SER A 2 1.75 75.50 42.18
CA SER A 2 3.20 75.42 42.42
C SER A 2 3.67 73.97 42.65
N GLY A 3 4.59 73.36 41.96
CA GLY A 3 5.63 73.92 41.12
C GLY A 3 6.79 72.90 41.07
N PHE A 4 7.69 73.11 40.15
CA PHE A 4 9.06 72.51 39.97
C PHE A 4 9.14 71.00 39.65
N GLY A 5 9.51 70.52 38.50
CA GLY A 5 10.57 70.99 37.59
C GLY A 5 11.92 70.39 37.91
N GLU A 6 12.23 69.15 37.47
CA GLU A 6 13.63 68.72 37.29
C GLU A 6 13.84 68.21 35.90
N LYS A 7 14.68 68.90 35.13
CA LYS A 7 15.24 68.49 33.85
C LYS A 7 16.24 67.41 34.06
N LYS A 8 15.92 66.15 33.65
CA LYS A 8 16.92 65.13 33.40
C LYS A 8 17.57 65.38 32.06
N LYS A 9 18.88 65.61 32.11
CA LYS A 9 19.76 65.68 30.90
C LYS A 9 19.65 64.45 30.05
N GLU A 10 19.19 64.60 28.82
CA GLU A 10 19.34 63.58 27.80
C GLU A 10 20.83 63.41 27.48
N ASN A 11 21.36 62.25 27.82
CA ASN A 11 22.65 61.78 27.29
C ASN A 11 22.45 61.48 25.79
N LYS A 12 22.98 62.34 24.95
CA LYS A 12 23.18 62.06 23.54
C LYS A 12 24.16 60.88 23.42
N GLY A 13 23.64 59.67 23.44
CA GLY A 13 24.36 58.48 23.01
C GLY A 13 24.74 58.64 21.55
N SER A 14 26.03 58.61 21.28
CA SER A 14 26.59 58.62 19.94
C SER A 14 26.03 57.47 19.12
N SER A 15 25.15 57.77 18.16
CA SER A 15 24.78 56.85 17.11
C SER A 15 26.05 56.53 16.33
N LYS A 16 26.67 55.36 16.59
CA LYS A 16 27.65 54.78 15.68
C LYS A 16 26.94 54.62 14.32
N LYS A 17 27.22 55.50 13.36
CA LYS A 17 26.91 55.28 11.96
C LYS A 17 27.55 53.94 11.58
N LEU A 18 26.77 52.89 11.50
CA LEU A 18 27.19 51.65 10.89
C LEU A 18 27.70 52.01 9.48
N GLN A 19 29.01 51.91 9.28
CA GLN A 19 29.64 52.10 7.96
C GLN A 19 28.93 51.14 7.04
N LYS A 20 28.28 51.66 5.98
CA LYS A 20 27.63 50.85 4.94
C LYS A 20 28.76 50.09 4.26
N LEU A 21 28.81 48.78 4.46
CA LEU A 21 29.79 47.90 3.79
C LEU A 21 29.74 48.15 2.28
N SER A 22 30.87 48.24 1.63
CA SER A 22 30.92 48.36 0.17
C SER A 22 30.27 47.12 -0.48
N GLU A 23 29.80 47.27 -1.72
CA GLU A 23 29.25 46.16 -2.49
C GLU A 23 30.15 44.93 -2.47
N LYS A 24 31.45 45.15 -2.71
CA LYS A 24 32.48 44.13 -2.74
C LYS A 24 32.66 43.43 -1.40
N ASP A 25 32.67 44.20 -0.29
CA ASP A 25 32.83 43.63 1.05
C ASP A 25 31.60 42.84 1.47
N LEU A 26 30.39 43.33 1.13
CA LEU A 26 29.15 42.67 1.43
C LEU A 26 29.03 41.36 0.64
N LYS A 27 29.36 41.34 -0.66
CA LYS A 27 29.43 40.15 -1.51
C LYS A 27 30.40 39.13 -0.92
N ALA A 28 31.66 39.53 -0.68
CA ALA A 28 32.68 38.63 -0.14
C ALA A 28 32.32 38.02 1.22
N LYS A 29 31.81 38.85 2.12
CA LYS A 29 31.37 38.38 3.46
C LYS A 29 30.22 37.38 3.39
N SER A 30 29.24 37.63 2.54
CA SER A 30 28.07 36.76 2.38
C SER A 30 28.45 35.42 1.77
N ILE A 31 29.29 35.40 0.71
CA ILE A 31 29.79 34.18 0.12
C ILE A 31 30.68 33.40 1.10
N ASN A 32 31.56 34.08 1.84
CA ASN A 32 32.38 33.40 2.84
C ASN A 32 31.54 32.72 3.97
N ASN A 33 30.45 33.37 4.43
CA ASN A 33 29.53 32.75 5.35
C ASN A 33 28.87 31.52 4.74
N HIS A 34 28.46 31.57 3.47
CA HIS A 34 27.88 30.42 2.77
C HIS A 34 28.88 29.26 2.68
N ILE A 35 30.11 29.50 2.27
CA ILE A 35 31.18 28.49 2.19
C ILE A 35 31.44 27.85 3.58
N LYS A 36 31.36 28.64 4.64
CA LYS A 36 31.53 28.13 6.03
C LYS A 36 30.29 27.40 6.60
N GLY A 37 29.22 27.26 5.83
CA GLY A 37 27.98 26.63 6.29
C GLY A 37 27.13 27.50 7.21
N ASN A 38 27.46 28.79 7.38
CA ASN A 38 26.69 29.75 8.20
C ASN A 38 25.51 30.30 7.37
N LEU A 39 24.54 29.42 7.02
CA LEU A 39 23.50 29.70 6.03
C LEU A 39 22.61 30.91 6.41
N ASP A 40 22.25 31.06 7.70
CA ASP A 40 21.40 32.18 8.14
C ASP A 40 22.12 33.53 7.99
N GLU A 41 23.40 33.60 8.30
CA GLU A 41 24.19 34.81 8.12
C GLU A 41 24.48 35.10 6.65
N ALA A 42 24.67 34.05 5.83
CA ALA A 42 24.79 34.19 4.39
C ALA A 42 23.49 34.75 3.77
N GLU A 43 22.35 34.19 4.15
CA GLU A 43 21.02 34.66 3.69
C GLU A 43 20.79 36.13 4.04
N LYS A 44 21.03 36.54 5.30
CA LYS A 44 20.93 37.94 5.72
C LYS A 44 21.83 38.84 4.89
N GLY A 45 23.04 38.38 4.58
CA GLY A 45 23.97 39.10 3.75
C GLY A 45 23.47 39.24 2.30
N TYR A 46 22.96 38.19 1.70
CA TYR A 46 22.40 38.20 0.34
C TYR A 46 21.16 39.10 0.25
N ILE A 47 20.26 39.04 1.26
CA ILE A 47 19.11 39.96 1.33
C ILE A 47 19.56 41.41 1.46
N ALA A 48 20.55 41.71 2.30
CA ALA A 48 21.07 43.05 2.48
C ALA A 48 21.73 43.59 1.17
N PHE A 49 22.46 42.73 0.44
CA PHE A 49 23.05 43.07 -0.85
C PHE A 49 21.95 43.47 -1.85
N LEU A 50 20.92 42.66 -2.00
CA LEU A 50 19.83 42.96 -2.94
C LEU A 50 18.97 44.15 -2.50
N ARG A 51 18.77 44.37 -1.20
CA ARG A 51 18.03 45.55 -0.65
C ARG A 51 18.81 46.87 -0.87
N ASN A 52 20.13 46.79 -0.92
CA ASN A 52 20.95 47.98 -1.23
C ASN A 52 20.92 48.33 -2.73
N GLY A 53 20.14 47.62 -3.54
CA GLY A 53 20.02 47.85 -4.97
C GLY A 53 21.14 47.22 -5.82
N TYR A 54 22.03 46.44 -5.22
CA TYR A 54 23.07 45.70 -5.94
C TYR A 54 22.48 44.48 -6.65
N SER A 55 23.06 44.15 -7.81
CA SER A 55 22.61 43.00 -8.60
C SER A 55 23.82 42.21 -9.10
N ASP A 56 23.85 40.93 -8.72
CA ASP A 56 24.95 40.03 -9.06
C ASP A 56 24.39 38.61 -9.23
N ALA A 57 24.81 37.91 -10.27
CA ALA A 57 24.26 36.60 -10.62
C ALA A 57 24.57 35.52 -9.57
N ASP A 58 25.81 35.51 -9.04
CA ASP A 58 26.22 34.52 -8.02
C ASP A 58 25.43 34.75 -6.73
N ILE A 59 25.21 36.00 -6.33
CA ILE A 59 24.46 36.33 -5.10
C ILE A 59 23.01 35.87 -5.21
N ILE A 60 22.35 36.13 -6.34
CA ILE A 60 20.95 35.73 -6.54
C ILE A 60 20.87 34.20 -6.60
N SER A 61 21.78 33.54 -7.32
CA SER A 61 21.81 32.09 -7.44
C SER A 61 22.11 31.38 -6.12
N ASN A 62 23.07 31.90 -5.33
CA ASN A 62 23.42 31.36 -4.03
C ASN A 62 22.29 31.59 -3.00
N TYR A 63 21.58 32.71 -3.08
CA TYR A 63 20.42 32.96 -2.25
C TYR A 63 19.28 31.98 -2.59
N ALA A 64 19.06 31.72 -3.88
CA ALA A 64 18.10 30.71 -4.33
C ALA A 64 18.45 29.30 -3.79
N LEU A 65 19.75 28.94 -3.80
CA LEU A 65 20.21 27.67 -3.25
C LEU A 65 19.91 27.54 -1.74
N ILE A 66 20.16 28.60 -0.94
CA ILE A 66 19.77 28.57 0.49
C ILE A 66 18.26 28.43 0.66
N CYS A 67 17.45 29.08 -0.18
CA CYS A 67 15.98 28.90 -0.13
C CYS A 67 15.58 27.47 -0.45
N GLU A 68 16.23 26.83 -1.44
CA GLU A 68 16.02 25.42 -1.78
C GLU A 68 16.37 24.50 -0.60
N GLU A 69 17.53 24.69 0.03
CA GLU A 69 17.97 23.92 1.21
C GLU A 69 16.99 24.06 2.40
N LYS A 70 16.34 25.21 2.53
CA LYS A 70 15.29 25.46 3.53
C LYS A 70 13.91 24.94 3.13
N GLY A 71 13.76 24.34 1.94
CA GLY A 71 12.49 23.85 1.41
C GLY A 71 11.57 24.94 0.85
N GLU A 72 12.04 26.21 0.74
CA GLU A 72 11.30 27.34 0.18
C GLU A 72 11.33 27.30 -1.37
N ASN A 73 10.90 26.19 -1.98
CA ASN A 73 11.08 25.86 -3.41
C ASN A 73 10.50 26.95 -4.33
N GLU A 74 9.31 27.48 -4.06
CA GLU A 74 8.69 28.53 -4.88
C GLU A 74 9.53 29.83 -4.90
N LYS A 75 10.13 30.15 -3.76
CA LYS A 75 11.01 31.33 -3.65
C LYS A 75 12.33 31.09 -4.39
N ALA A 76 12.89 29.88 -4.28
CA ALA A 76 14.10 29.50 -5.01
C ALA A 76 13.88 29.57 -6.52
N ILE A 77 12.78 29.02 -7.04
CA ILE A 77 12.41 29.10 -8.47
C ILE A 77 12.36 30.56 -8.92
N ARG A 78 11.60 31.43 -8.21
CA ARG A 78 11.50 32.85 -8.56
C ARG A 78 12.85 33.57 -8.61
N LEU A 79 13.76 33.21 -7.69
CA LEU A 79 15.11 33.79 -7.66
C LEU A 79 15.97 33.27 -8.80
N TYR A 80 15.96 31.98 -9.10
CA TYR A 80 16.69 31.41 -10.25
C TYR A 80 16.16 31.96 -11.57
N GLU A 81 14.85 32.07 -11.77
CA GLU A 81 14.23 32.64 -12.96
C GLU A 81 14.59 34.14 -13.11
N LYS A 82 14.57 34.89 -12.01
CA LYS A 82 15.02 36.29 -11.98
C LYS A 82 16.49 36.37 -12.38
N CYS A 83 17.33 35.48 -11.84
CA CYS A 83 18.76 35.42 -12.21
C CYS A 83 18.93 35.10 -13.68
N ALA A 84 18.28 34.06 -14.21
CA ALA A 84 18.35 33.66 -15.61
C ALA A 84 17.85 34.76 -16.57
N LYS A 85 16.86 35.54 -16.18
CA LYS A 85 16.34 36.67 -16.96
C LYS A 85 17.28 37.86 -16.94
N SER A 86 17.84 38.21 -15.76
CA SER A 86 18.74 39.36 -15.61
C SER A 86 20.17 39.08 -16.13
N PHE A 87 20.58 37.82 -16.07
CA PHE A 87 21.90 37.32 -16.45
C PHE A 87 21.76 36.08 -17.35
N PRO A 88 21.36 36.24 -18.64
CA PRO A 88 21.05 35.10 -19.52
C PRO A 88 22.20 34.11 -19.72
N ASN A 89 23.43 34.59 -19.59
CA ASN A 89 24.64 33.77 -19.72
C ASN A 89 25.12 33.13 -18.41
N HIS A 90 24.39 33.32 -17.29
CA HIS A 90 24.77 32.71 -16.03
C HIS A 90 24.31 31.26 -16.00
N ILE A 91 25.21 30.34 -16.30
CA ILE A 91 24.95 28.92 -16.52
C ILE A 91 24.49 28.24 -15.23
N TYR A 92 25.13 28.54 -14.09
CA TYR A 92 24.85 27.85 -12.83
C TYR A 92 23.42 28.07 -12.33
N SER A 93 22.82 29.25 -12.54
CA SER A 93 21.41 29.45 -12.20
C SER A 93 20.47 28.58 -13.03
N LYS A 94 20.78 28.36 -14.33
CA LYS A 94 20.00 27.47 -15.20
C LYS A 94 20.18 26.00 -14.80
N LEU A 95 21.42 25.57 -14.47
CA LEU A 95 21.68 24.21 -13.97
C LEU A 95 20.89 23.93 -12.70
N ASN A 96 20.97 24.80 -11.69
CA ASN A 96 20.27 24.64 -10.42
C ASN A 96 18.76 24.69 -10.61
N LEU A 97 18.26 25.62 -11.46
CA LEU A 97 16.83 25.69 -11.76
C LEU A 97 16.32 24.42 -12.43
N SER A 98 17.04 23.87 -13.41
CA SER A 98 16.67 22.63 -14.07
C SER A 98 16.69 21.45 -13.11
N PHE A 99 17.67 21.39 -12.22
CA PHE A 99 17.77 20.35 -11.20
C PHE A 99 16.65 20.47 -10.14
N LEU A 100 16.27 21.71 -9.75
CA LEU A 100 15.14 21.94 -8.86
C LEU A 100 13.82 21.50 -9.50
N TYR A 101 13.59 21.83 -10.79
CA TYR A 101 12.41 21.33 -11.52
C TYR A 101 12.41 19.81 -11.65
N TYR A 102 13.58 19.17 -11.85
CA TYR A 102 13.72 17.71 -11.81
C TYR A 102 13.28 17.14 -10.45
N LYS A 103 13.77 17.70 -9.33
CA LYS A 103 13.38 17.30 -7.97
C LYS A 103 11.86 17.44 -7.72
N LEU A 104 11.24 18.43 -8.34
CA LEU A 104 9.79 18.69 -8.26
C LEU A 104 8.98 17.88 -9.28
N ASN A 105 9.61 16.94 -9.99
CA ASN A 105 9.02 16.10 -11.03
C ASN A 105 8.35 16.87 -12.18
N GLN A 106 8.88 18.07 -12.50
CA GLN A 106 8.47 18.89 -13.64
C GLN A 106 9.48 18.71 -14.78
N LEU A 107 9.51 17.50 -15.32
CA LEU A 107 10.61 17.00 -16.15
C LEU A 107 10.75 17.71 -17.50
N GLU A 108 9.64 18.05 -18.16
CA GLU A 108 9.63 18.73 -19.45
C GLU A 108 10.18 20.17 -19.35
N ILE A 109 9.88 20.83 -18.22
CA ILE A 109 10.41 22.18 -17.95
C ILE A 109 11.91 22.06 -17.66
N ALA A 110 12.31 21.08 -16.86
CA ALA A 110 13.70 20.81 -16.53
C ALA A 110 14.53 20.51 -17.80
N GLU A 111 14.01 19.69 -18.73
CA GLU A 111 14.64 19.33 -19.99
C GLU A 111 14.94 20.60 -20.84
N LYS A 112 13.95 21.47 -21.00
CA LYS A 112 14.11 22.70 -21.76
C LYS A 112 15.19 23.60 -21.18
N ILE A 113 15.23 23.79 -19.86
CA ILE A 113 16.19 24.69 -19.20
C ILE A 113 17.59 24.10 -19.23
N ILE A 114 17.77 22.79 -19.08
CA ILE A 114 19.09 22.16 -19.13
C ILE A 114 19.67 22.20 -20.53
N GLU A 115 18.86 22.08 -21.57
CA GLU A 115 19.31 22.24 -22.96
C GLU A 115 19.84 23.64 -23.24
N GLU A 116 19.15 24.68 -22.74
CA GLU A 116 19.67 26.06 -22.84
C GLU A 116 21.03 26.24 -22.11
N ALA A 117 21.19 25.60 -20.93
CA ALA A 117 22.46 25.66 -20.20
C ALA A 117 23.60 24.95 -20.93
N ILE A 118 23.34 23.79 -21.52
CA ILE A 118 24.32 23.03 -22.30
C ILE A 118 24.71 23.79 -23.61
N GLN A 119 23.75 24.45 -24.27
CA GLN A 119 24.05 25.28 -25.44
C GLN A 119 25.02 26.43 -25.11
N LEU A 120 24.90 27.03 -23.93
CA LEU A 120 25.82 28.08 -23.46
C LEU A 120 27.23 27.54 -23.17
N LYS A 121 27.35 26.32 -22.65
CA LYS A 121 28.63 25.69 -22.35
C LYS A 121 28.57 24.16 -22.54
N PRO A 122 28.79 23.67 -23.78
CA PRO A 122 28.73 22.25 -24.11
C PRO A 122 29.79 21.38 -23.41
N SER A 123 30.84 21.99 -22.90
CA SER A 123 31.96 21.29 -22.25
C SER A 123 31.80 21.13 -20.75
N LEU A 124 30.60 21.30 -20.20
CA LEU A 124 30.35 21.20 -18.74
C LEU A 124 29.85 19.82 -18.36
N PRO A 125 30.62 18.95 -17.66
CA PRO A 125 30.21 17.61 -17.29
C PRO A 125 28.89 17.58 -16.46
N ASN A 126 28.76 18.53 -15.51
CA ASN A 126 27.57 18.65 -14.66
C ASN A 126 26.27 18.85 -15.48
N GLY A 127 26.33 19.68 -16.55
CA GLY A 127 25.16 19.90 -17.42
C GLY A 127 24.69 18.61 -18.08
N HIS A 128 25.61 17.84 -18.63
CA HIS A 128 25.29 16.53 -19.23
C HIS A 128 24.81 15.50 -18.18
N CYS A 129 25.38 15.54 -16.99
CA CYS A 129 24.92 14.64 -15.89
C CYS A 129 23.48 14.96 -15.47
N ILE A 130 23.13 16.23 -15.26
CA ILE A 130 21.74 16.66 -14.92
C ILE A 130 20.78 16.31 -16.07
N ARG A 131 21.21 16.56 -17.36
CA ARG A 131 20.39 16.14 -18.51
C ARG A 131 20.14 14.64 -18.52
N GLY A 132 21.15 13.83 -18.19
CA GLY A 132 21.01 12.38 -18.06
C GLY A 132 19.96 11.98 -17.02
N LEU A 133 19.94 12.62 -15.85
CA LEU A 133 18.93 12.39 -14.81
C LEU A 133 17.52 12.78 -15.28
N ILE A 134 17.37 13.92 -15.94
CA ILE A 134 16.09 14.40 -16.45
C ILE A 134 15.55 13.43 -17.51
N LEU A 135 16.38 13.03 -18.47
CA LEU A 135 16.04 12.10 -19.55
C LEU A 135 15.63 10.72 -18.98
N LYS A 136 16.33 10.24 -17.94
CA LYS A 136 15.92 9.03 -17.21
C LYS A 136 14.53 9.20 -16.62
N GLY A 137 14.22 10.34 -16.00
CA GLY A 137 12.89 10.64 -15.46
C GLY A 137 11.79 10.70 -16.53
N LEU A 138 12.14 11.03 -17.77
CA LEU A 138 11.27 11.04 -18.95
C LEU A 138 11.21 9.68 -19.67
N ASP A 139 11.76 8.61 -19.09
CA ASP A 139 11.87 7.26 -19.68
C ASP A 139 12.68 7.21 -20.99
N LYS A 140 13.48 8.25 -21.31
CA LYS A 140 14.38 8.34 -22.47
C LYS A 140 15.75 7.70 -22.14
N TYR A 141 15.77 6.40 -21.87
CA TYR A 141 16.92 5.69 -21.29
C TYR A 141 18.19 5.73 -22.18
N ASP A 142 18.05 5.61 -23.49
CA ASP A 142 19.20 5.63 -24.41
C ASP A 142 19.83 7.03 -24.51
N GLU A 143 19.00 8.08 -24.58
CA GLU A 143 19.48 9.47 -24.57
C GLU A 143 20.11 9.84 -23.21
N SER A 144 19.54 9.33 -22.09
CA SER A 144 20.09 9.47 -20.75
C SER A 144 21.51 8.88 -20.69
N ARG A 145 21.70 7.65 -21.20
CA ARG A 145 23.00 7.00 -21.27
C ARG A 145 24.01 7.83 -22.02
N LEU A 146 23.69 8.28 -23.24
CA LEU A 146 24.56 9.09 -24.05
C LEU A 146 24.97 10.39 -23.34
N SER A 147 24.05 11.01 -22.62
CA SER A 147 24.35 12.24 -21.86
C SER A 147 25.30 11.96 -20.68
N LEU A 148 25.11 10.87 -19.95
CA LEU A 148 25.99 10.49 -18.85
C LEU A 148 27.39 10.08 -19.34
N GLU A 149 27.46 9.32 -20.44
CA GLU A 149 28.74 8.99 -21.10
C GLU A 149 29.47 10.24 -21.58
N LYS A 150 28.74 11.24 -22.11
CA LYS A 150 29.33 12.52 -22.47
C LYS A 150 29.91 13.27 -21.28
N ALA A 151 29.26 13.19 -20.11
CA ALA A 151 29.82 13.77 -18.88
C ALA A 151 31.17 13.12 -18.52
N ILE A 152 31.31 11.78 -18.65
CA ILE A 152 32.54 11.04 -18.40
C ILE A 152 33.61 11.36 -19.49
N GLU A 153 33.22 11.52 -20.75
CA GLU A 153 34.15 11.91 -21.82
C GLU A 153 34.79 13.27 -21.51
N LEU A 154 34.00 14.22 -20.98
CA LEU A 154 34.44 15.54 -20.60
C LEU A 154 35.30 15.57 -19.31
N ASP A 155 34.97 14.71 -18.37
CA ASP A 155 35.73 14.50 -17.13
C ASP A 155 35.71 13.02 -16.73
N LYS A 156 36.82 12.33 -16.96
CA LYS A 156 36.97 10.90 -16.64
C LYS A 156 36.84 10.56 -15.17
N ASN A 157 36.95 11.53 -14.26
CA ASN A 157 36.80 11.38 -12.84
C ASN A 157 35.47 11.94 -12.31
N TYR A 158 34.52 12.17 -13.20
CA TYR A 158 33.21 12.73 -12.81
C TYR A 158 32.36 11.68 -12.08
N PHE A 159 32.53 11.62 -10.77
CA PHE A 159 31.93 10.62 -9.85
C PHE A 159 30.43 10.42 -10.06
N ASP A 160 29.65 11.51 -10.13
CA ASP A 160 28.18 11.45 -10.21
C ASP A 160 27.69 10.79 -11.50
N ALA A 161 28.40 10.91 -12.61
CA ALA A 161 28.01 10.24 -13.84
C ALA A 161 28.19 8.73 -13.77
N TYR A 162 29.22 8.23 -13.08
CA TYR A 162 29.38 6.80 -12.83
C TYR A 162 28.26 6.25 -11.94
N ILE A 163 27.91 6.96 -10.85
CA ILE A 163 26.78 6.58 -9.99
C ILE A 163 25.48 6.52 -10.80
N ASN A 164 25.21 7.53 -11.63
CA ASN A 164 23.97 7.61 -12.40
C ASN A 164 23.91 6.58 -13.53
N LEU A 165 25.03 6.24 -14.19
CA LEU A 165 25.10 5.12 -15.14
C LEU A 165 24.88 3.78 -14.45
N GLY A 166 25.45 3.60 -13.25
CA GLY A 166 25.18 2.44 -12.42
C GLY A 166 23.70 2.29 -12.09
N LEU A 167 23.03 3.37 -11.67
CA LEU A 167 21.60 3.40 -11.41
C LEU A 167 20.78 3.10 -12.68
N LEU A 168 21.12 3.72 -13.81
CA LEU A 168 20.43 3.51 -15.09
C LEU A 168 20.51 2.05 -15.54
N ASN A 169 21.69 1.42 -15.40
CA ASN A 169 21.87 0.01 -15.75
C ASN A 169 21.18 -0.92 -14.76
N LYS A 170 21.20 -0.61 -13.45
CA LYS A 170 20.46 -1.37 -12.44
C LYS A 170 18.96 -1.35 -12.71
N ASP A 171 18.38 -0.20 -13.04
CA ASP A 171 16.96 -0.05 -13.34
C ASP A 171 16.58 -0.75 -14.67
N SER A 172 17.55 -0.95 -15.55
CA SER A 172 17.43 -1.76 -16.79
C SER A 172 17.76 -3.25 -16.59
N ASN A 173 17.90 -3.72 -15.33
CA ASN A 173 18.30 -5.08 -14.94
C ASN A 173 19.67 -5.53 -15.48
N LYS A 174 20.53 -4.60 -15.91
CA LYS A 174 21.90 -4.85 -16.35
C LYS A 174 22.85 -4.76 -15.16
N TYR A 175 22.73 -5.74 -14.25
CA TYR A 175 23.41 -5.69 -12.94
C TYR A 175 24.93 -5.81 -13.05
N ASN A 176 25.47 -6.49 -14.05
CA ASN A 176 26.92 -6.60 -14.23
C ASN A 176 27.52 -5.25 -14.66
N GLU A 177 26.90 -4.58 -15.61
CA GLU A 177 27.30 -3.24 -16.05
C GLU A 177 27.10 -2.21 -14.92
N ALA A 178 26.03 -2.34 -14.13
CA ALA A 178 25.83 -1.48 -12.97
C ALA A 178 26.95 -1.64 -11.93
N GLU A 179 27.34 -2.88 -11.62
CA GLU A 179 28.47 -3.18 -10.74
C GLU A 179 29.76 -2.52 -11.22
N GLU A 180 30.09 -2.66 -12.52
CA GLU A 180 31.31 -2.05 -13.10
C GLU A 180 31.33 -0.52 -12.89
N TYR A 181 30.20 0.16 -13.12
CA TYR A 181 30.12 1.60 -12.92
C TYR A 181 30.24 2.01 -11.44
N TYR A 182 29.63 1.27 -10.52
CA TYR A 182 29.76 1.55 -9.08
C TYR A 182 31.18 1.30 -8.58
N LEU A 183 31.88 0.27 -9.10
CA LEU A 183 33.30 0.03 -8.78
C LEU A 183 34.18 1.15 -9.30
N LYS A 184 33.96 1.66 -10.52
CA LYS A 184 34.67 2.86 -11.03
C LYS A 184 34.41 4.10 -10.18
N ALA A 185 33.19 4.28 -9.69
CA ALA A 185 32.90 5.37 -8.74
C ALA A 185 33.69 5.21 -7.45
N LEU A 186 33.85 3.98 -6.92
CA LEU A 186 34.66 3.69 -5.73
C LEU A 186 36.16 3.82 -5.96
N GLU A 187 36.66 3.62 -7.18
CA GLU A 187 38.05 3.94 -7.54
C GLU A 187 38.33 5.46 -7.44
N ILE A 188 37.33 6.30 -7.77
CA ILE A 188 37.44 7.76 -7.64
C ILE A 188 37.30 8.19 -6.18
N ASN A 189 36.32 7.62 -5.45
CA ASN A 189 36.07 7.93 -4.06
C ASN A 189 35.71 6.67 -3.26
N ASN A 190 36.70 6.04 -2.66
CA ASN A 190 36.55 4.79 -1.89
C ASN A 190 35.83 4.95 -0.54
N LYS A 191 35.58 6.19 -0.10
CA LYS A 191 34.83 6.52 1.12
C LYS A 191 33.43 7.05 0.80
N SER A 192 32.85 6.71 -0.34
CA SER A 192 31.50 7.12 -0.69
C SER A 192 30.47 6.15 -0.14
N ALA A 193 29.73 6.57 0.88
CA ALA A 193 28.64 5.78 1.45
C ALA A 193 27.56 5.47 0.39
N ILE A 194 27.24 6.43 -0.50
CA ILE A 194 26.24 6.26 -1.55
C ILE A 194 26.66 5.22 -2.61
N ALA A 195 27.95 5.19 -2.98
CA ALA A 195 28.47 4.19 -3.92
C ALA A 195 28.40 2.78 -3.32
N HIS A 196 28.81 2.62 -2.05
CA HIS A 196 28.69 1.36 -1.34
C HIS A 196 27.23 0.91 -1.16
N LEU A 197 26.31 1.84 -0.84
CA LEU A 197 24.87 1.52 -0.71
C LEU A 197 24.31 1.01 -2.03
N ASN A 198 24.60 1.69 -3.14
CA ASN A 198 24.13 1.31 -4.48
C ASN A 198 24.72 -0.03 -4.94
N LEU A 199 26.00 -0.27 -4.65
CA LEU A 199 26.67 -1.54 -4.94
C LEU A 199 26.09 -2.67 -4.09
N GLY A 200 25.79 -2.43 -2.81
CA GLY A 200 25.07 -3.38 -1.95
C GLY A 200 23.68 -3.73 -2.49
N ALA A 201 22.94 -2.73 -2.96
CA ALA A 201 21.65 -2.95 -3.60
C ALA A 201 21.80 -3.75 -4.92
N CYS A 202 22.83 -3.48 -5.71
CA CYS A 202 23.13 -4.22 -6.94
C CYS A 202 23.44 -5.70 -6.66
N TYR A 203 24.27 -6.01 -5.67
CA TYR A 203 24.59 -7.38 -5.26
C TYR A 203 23.34 -8.11 -4.70
N LYS A 204 22.44 -7.40 -4.02
CA LYS A 204 21.17 -7.96 -3.56
C LYS A 204 20.34 -8.46 -4.76
N GLU A 205 20.22 -7.67 -5.82
CA GLU A 205 19.50 -8.07 -7.04
C GLU A 205 20.20 -9.24 -7.78
N LYS A 206 21.54 -9.30 -7.72
CA LYS A 206 22.34 -10.43 -8.23
C LYS A 206 22.26 -11.68 -7.37
N GLN A 207 21.55 -11.64 -6.22
CA GLN A 207 21.47 -12.71 -5.22
C GLN A 207 22.82 -13.06 -4.54
N ASP A 208 23.84 -12.19 -4.65
CA ASP A 208 25.09 -12.28 -3.89
C ASP A 208 24.91 -11.58 -2.55
N LEU A 209 24.17 -12.25 -1.64
CA LEU A 209 23.72 -11.64 -0.39
C LEU A 209 24.90 -11.34 0.57
N ASP A 210 26.01 -12.08 0.49
CA ASP A 210 27.19 -11.83 1.33
C ASP A 210 27.86 -10.52 0.96
N LYS A 211 28.08 -10.25 -0.34
CA LYS A 211 28.61 -8.98 -0.81
C LYS A 211 27.62 -7.85 -0.59
N ALA A 212 26.32 -8.10 -0.74
CA ALA A 212 25.28 -7.12 -0.47
C ALA A 212 25.34 -6.64 1.00
N ILE A 213 25.46 -7.57 1.95
CA ILE A 213 25.63 -7.26 3.39
C ILE A 213 26.92 -6.47 3.62
N LEU A 214 28.05 -6.94 3.04
CA LEU A 214 29.34 -6.30 3.21
C LEU A 214 29.28 -4.83 2.81
N HIS A 215 28.89 -4.54 1.56
CA HIS A 215 28.87 -3.18 1.04
C HIS A 215 27.85 -2.29 1.72
N THR A 216 26.67 -2.82 2.08
CA THR A 216 25.67 -2.04 2.83
C THR A 216 26.16 -1.70 4.24
N LYS A 217 26.91 -2.59 4.92
CA LYS A 217 27.55 -2.29 6.20
C LYS A 217 28.64 -1.24 6.06
N MET A 218 29.48 -1.31 5.03
CA MET A 218 30.47 -0.26 4.73
C MET A 218 29.82 1.12 4.55
N ALA A 219 28.67 1.18 3.85
CA ALA A 219 27.91 2.43 3.72
C ALA A 219 27.48 2.98 5.09
N ILE A 220 26.97 2.10 5.98
CA ILE A 220 26.55 2.47 7.35
C ILE A 220 27.75 2.92 8.21
N GLU A 221 28.90 2.30 8.06
CA GLU A 221 30.13 2.68 8.79
C GLU A 221 30.64 4.05 8.36
N ILE A 222 30.54 4.39 7.07
CA ILE A 222 30.96 5.68 6.52
C ILE A 222 29.94 6.78 6.91
N ASP A 223 28.64 6.51 6.72
CA ASP A 223 27.56 7.45 7.08
C ASP A 223 26.34 6.68 7.61
N ASN A 224 26.21 6.63 8.93
CA ASN A 224 25.11 5.95 9.60
C ASN A 224 23.79 6.71 9.58
N LYS A 225 23.75 7.91 9.00
CA LYS A 225 22.54 8.72 8.81
C LYS A 225 22.09 8.76 7.35
N LEU A 226 22.84 8.18 6.42
CA LEU A 226 22.46 8.11 5.03
C LEU A 226 21.16 7.33 4.90
N GLU A 227 20.17 7.95 4.26
CA GLU A 227 18.83 7.38 4.07
C GLU A 227 18.89 6.05 3.31
N ASN A 228 18.01 5.13 3.69
CA ASN A 228 17.87 3.78 3.12
C ASN A 228 19.02 2.80 3.40
N CYS A 229 20.04 3.15 4.17
CA CYS A 229 21.11 2.21 4.53
C CYS A 229 20.60 1.05 5.39
N TYR A 230 19.89 1.36 6.48
CA TYR A 230 19.33 0.32 7.33
C TYR A 230 18.16 -0.39 6.65
N LEU A 231 17.38 0.30 5.83
CA LEU A 231 16.32 -0.32 5.04
C LEU A 231 16.87 -1.32 4.03
N ASN A 232 17.95 -0.99 3.30
CA ASN A 232 18.57 -1.92 2.36
C ASN A 232 19.10 -3.17 3.10
N LEU A 233 19.78 -2.98 4.23
CA LEU A 233 20.22 -4.11 5.05
C LEU A 233 19.04 -4.93 5.59
N ALA A 234 17.95 -4.29 6.01
CA ALA A 234 16.73 -4.95 6.43
C ALA A 234 16.10 -5.80 5.32
N THR A 235 16.04 -5.27 4.09
CA THR A 235 15.51 -6.03 2.94
C THR A 235 16.37 -7.24 2.61
N ILE A 236 17.70 -7.15 2.74
CA ILE A 236 18.61 -8.29 2.57
C ILE A 236 18.33 -9.37 3.62
N TYR A 237 18.19 -9.00 4.92
CA TYR A 237 17.85 -9.97 5.96
C TYR A 237 16.45 -10.57 5.81
N ASN A 238 15.49 -9.79 5.26
CA ASN A 238 14.18 -10.32 4.89
C ASN A 238 14.29 -11.42 3.80
N GLN A 239 15.15 -11.24 2.78
CA GLN A 239 15.42 -12.27 1.76
C GLN A 239 16.11 -13.51 2.32
N ILE A 240 17.02 -13.33 3.28
CA ILE A 240 17.69 -14.45 4.00
C ILE A 240 16.69 -15.24 4.85
N GLY A 241 15.58 -14.59 5.30
CA GLY A 241 14.59 -15.15 6.23
C GLY A 241 14.85 -14.83 7.70
N ASP A 242 15.84 -13.97 8.00
CA ASP A 242 16.07 -13.45 9.35
C ASP A 242 15.14 -12.25 9.60
N TYR A 243 13.84 -12.57 9.76
CA TYR A 243 12.77 -11.55 9.89
C TYR A 243 12.94 -10.69 11.14
N LYS A 244 13.44 -11.28 12.24
CA LYS A 244 13.66 -10.58 13.49
C LYS A 244 14.71 -9.48 13.35
N LYS A 245 15.83 -9.80 12.67
CA LYS A 245 16.89 -8.83 12.40
C LYS A 245 16.45 -7.78 11.39
N SER A 246 15.72 -8.20 10.37
CA SER A 246 15.09 -7.29 9.40
C SER A 246 14.20 -6.28 10.09
N LEU A 247 13.29 -6.71 10.98
CA LEU A 247 12.41 -5.84 11.77
C LEU A 247 13.21 -4.83 12.62
N SER A 248 14.25 -5.29 13.28
CA SER A 248 15.11 -4.41 14.10
C SER A 248 15.77 -3.31 13.27
N LEU A 249 16.28 -3.64 12.08
CA LEU A 249 16.91 -2.69 11.17
C LEU A 249 15.91 -1.72 10.55
N ALA A 250 14.73 -2.20 10.12
CA ALA A 250 13.67 -1.34 9.61
C ALA A 250 13.18 -0.33 10.66
N LYS A 251 13.07 -0.76 11.92
CA LYS A 251 12.78 0.15 13.04
C LYS A 251 13.89 1.19 13.23
N LYS A 252 15.15 0.80 13.06
CA LYS A 252 16.29 1.72 13.18
C LYS A 252 16.28 2.77 12.06
N GLU A 253 15.91 2.39 10.83
CA GLU A 253 15.69 3.35 9.73
C GLU A 253 14.61 4.37 10.12
N LEU A 254 13.48 3.94 10.68
CA LEU A 254 12.39 4.83 11.10
C LEU A 254 12.76 5.78 12.25
N LEU A 255 13.71 5.41 13.11
CA LEU A 255 14.22 6.31 14.15
C LEU A 255 14.98 7.49 13.55
N LEU A 256 15.68 7.27 12.44
CA LEU A 256 16.46 8.29 11.73
C LEU A 256 15.58 9.04 10.70
N HIS A 257 14.78 8.30 9.96
CA HIS A 257 13.98 8.76 8.82
C HIS A 257 12.48 8.42 9.04
N LYS A 258 11.81 9.20 9.88
CA LYS A 258 10.41 8.94 10.34
C LYS A 258 9.37 8.85 9.22
N HIS A 259 9.69 9.38 8.04
CA HIS A 259 8.78 9.40 6.89
C HIS A 259 9.08 8.31 5.85
N SER A 260 10.00 7.38 6.14
CA SER A 260 10.33 6.27 5.24
C SER A 260 9.13 5.35 5.02
N GLU A 261 8.40 5.56 3.92
CA GLU A 261 7.23 4.75 3.53
C GLU A 261 7.60 3.28 3.36
N LEU A 262 8.74 3.02 2.71
CA LEU A 262 9.24 1.67 2.46
C LEU A 262 9.55 0.90 3.76
N SER A 263 10.04 1.58 4.78
CA SER A 263 10.27 0.94 6.09
C SER A 263 8.96 0.53 6.77
N TYR A 264 7.91 1.34 6.69
CA TYR A 264 6.59 0.96 7.19
C TYR A 264 5.99 -0.22 6.41
N GLN A 265 6.15 -0.24 5.09
CA GLN A 265 5.69 -1.34 4.25
C GLN A 265 6.44 -2.63 4.55
N LEU A 266 7.77 -2.58 4.69
CA LEU A 266 8.57 -3.73 5.10
C LEU A 266 8.16 -4.25 6.48
N ILE A 267 7.95 -3.38 7.46
CA ILE A 267 7.47 -3.79 8.79
C ILE A 267 6.10 -4.47 8.69
N SER A 268 5.17 -3.92 7.89
CA SER A 268 3.87 -4.55 7.66
C SER A 268 4.00 -5.94 7.03
N GLU A 269 4.92 -6.11 6.06
CA GLU A 269 5.24 -7.40 5.46
C GLU A 269 5.83 -8.39 6.48
N LEU A 270 6.74 -7.93 7.33
CA LEU A 270 7.35 -8.76 8.37
C LEU A 270 6.32 -9.22 9.42
N ILE A 271 5.38 -8.34 9.78
CA ILE A 271 4.25 -8.69 10.65
C ILE A 271 3.38 -9.76 9.97
N LYS A 272 3.10 -9.63 8.68
CA LYS A 272 2.39 -10.67 7.90
C LYS A 272 3.12 -12.02 7.93
N LYS A 273 4.46 -12.02 7.97
CA LYS A 273 5.31 -13.22 8.10
C LYS A 273 5.41 -13.77 9.52
N GLY A 274 4.67 -13.21 10.49
CA GLY A 274 4.59 -13.70 11.84
C GLY A 274 5.41 -12.95 12.89
N GLU A 275 6.13 -11.89 12.51
CA GLU A 275 6.80 -11.03 13.49
C GLU A 275 5.78 -10.24 14.31
N VAL A 276 5.97 -10.24 15.63
CA VAL A 276 5.07 -9.57 16.57
C VAL A 276 5.81 -8.42 17.27
N LEU A 277 5.16 -7.25 17.32
CA LEU A 277 5.65 -6.12 18.11
C LEU A 277 5.34 -6.37 19.59
N ASN A 278 6.33 -6.26 20.46
CA ASN A 278 6.08 -6.25 21.90
C ASN A 278 5.42 -4.91 22.28
N THR A 279 4.09 -4.87 22.30
CA THR A 279 3.30 -3.67 22.52
C THR A 279 3.34 -3.14 23.96
N SER A 280 3.95 -3.87 24.89
CA SER A 280 4.26 -3.34 26.23
C SER A 280 5.38 -2.30 26.19
N GLU A 281 6.24 -2.31 25.18
CA GLU A 281 7.29 -1.32 24.96
C GLU A 281 6.70 -0.06 24.32
N LYS A 282 7.04 1.10 24.86
CA LYS A 282 6.52 2.40 24.41
C LYS A 282 6.77 2.66 22.93
N ASP A 283 7.97 2.33 22.42
CA ASP A 283 8.36 2.59 21.04
C ASP A 283 7.57 1.70 20.05
N ASN A 284 7.34 0.44 20.42
CA ASN A 284 6.53 -0.47 19.62
C ASN A 284 5.05 -0.05 19.59
N ARG A 285 4.55 0.49 20.71
CA ARG A 285 3.19 1.03 20.77
C ARG A 285 3.02 2.28 19.90
N GLU A 286 4.01 3.19 19.92
CA GLU A 286 4.02 4.35 19.03
C GLU A 286 4.14 3.91 17.55
N LEU A 287 4.94 2.89 17.25
CA LEU A 287 5.02 2.31 15.91
C LEU A 287 3.66 1.74 15.47
N LEU A 288 2.99 0.96 16.33
CA LEU A 288 1.65 0.43 16.04
C LEU A 288 0.64 1.56 15.75
N LYS A 289 0.67 2.62 16.55
CA LYS A 289 -0.15 3.82 16.34
C LYS A 289 0.14 4.46 14.98
N ASN A 290 1.40 4.56 14.59
CA ASN A 290 1.80 5.10 13.30
C ASN A 290 1.33 4.18 12.14
N LEU A 291 1.48 2.87 12.27
CA LEU A 291 0.95 1.90 11.29
C LEU A 291 -0.57 2.04 11.12
N LEU A 292 -1.34 2.15 12.21
CA LEU A 292 -2.80 2.37 12.17
C LEU A 292 -3.21 3.72 11.56
N ASN A 293 -2.30 4.69 11.41
CA ASN A 293 -2.56 5.97 10.78
C ASN A 293 -2.28 5.98 9.27
N ARG A 294 -1.61 4.96 8.75
CA ARG A 294 -1.23 4.87 7.34
C ARG A 294 -2.37 4.32 6.49
N LYS A 295 -2.40 4.73 5.23
CA LYS A 295 -3.38 4.24 4.24
C LYS A 295 -2.73 3.35 3.16
N ASP A 296 -1.41 3.25 3.17
CA ASP A 296 -0.57 2.54 2.21
C ASP A 296 -0.05 1.19 2.72
N ILE A 297 -0.66 0.66 3.79
CA ILE A 297 -0.38 -0.67 4.33
C ILE A 297 -1.66 -1.47 4.55
N SER A 298 -1.55 -2.81 4.57
CA SER A 298 -2.66 -3.70 4.92
C SER A 298 -2.84 -3.74 6.44
N HIS A 299 -3.94 -3.19 6.95
CA HIS A 299 -4.23 -3.22 8.39
C HIS A 299 -4.64 -4.61 8.89
N ARG A 300 -5.16 -5.48 8.02
CA ARG A 300 -5.56 -6.87 8.37
C ARG A 300 -4.43 -7.60 9.10
N GLU A 301 -3.21 -7.40 8.64
CA GLU A 301 -2.02 -8.08 9.18
C GLU A 301 -1.67 -7.62 10.61
N LEU A 302 -2.18 -6.47 11.05
CA LEU A 302 -1.91 -5.93 12.39
C LEU A 302 -2.76 -6.61 13.48
N PHE A 303 -3.70 -7.51 13.14
CA PHE A 303 -4.63 -8.09 14.12
C PHE A 303 -3.90 -8.79 15.27
N GLY A 304 -2.84 -9.56 15.01
CA GLY A 304 -2.05 -10.22 16.05
C GLY A 304 -1.49 -9.24 17.10
N ASN A 305 -1.01 -8.08 16.63
CA ASN A 305 -0.48 -7.00 17.49
C ASN A 305 -1.60 -6.30 18.27
N ILE A 306 -2.77 -6.10 17.66
CA ILE A 306 -3.95 -5.55 18.34
C ILE A 306 -4.46 -6.52 19.41
N ASN A 307 -4.51 -7.81 19.09
CA ASN A 307 -4.94 -8.85 20.04
C ASN A 307 -4.04 -8.90 21.29
N SER A 308 -2.75 -8.60 21.16
CA SER A 308 -1.80 -8.56 22.29
C SER A 308 -1.93 -7.33 23.19
N LEU A 309 -2.74 -6.32 22.83
CA LEU A 309 -2.96 -5.13 23.66
C LEU A 309 -3.76 -5.44 24.93
N ILE A 310 -4.61 -6.46 24.89
CA ILE A 310 -5.53 -6.82 25.97
C ILE A 310 -5.26 -8.27 26.38
N SER A 311 -5.15 -8.53 27.66
CA SER A 311 -4.91 -9.88 28.15
C SER A 311 -6.13 -10.79 27.93
N LYS A 312 -5.87 -12.08 27.78
CA LYS A 312 -6.89 -13.09 27.56
C LYS A 312 -7.90 -13.14 28.68
N GLU A 313 -7.47 -12.98 29.92
CA GLU A 313 -8.31 -12.99 31.12
C GLU A 313 -9.35 -11.85 31.09
N ILE A 314 -8.94 -10.66 30.62
CA ILE A 314 -9.87 -9.53 30.46
C ILE A 314 -10.95 -9.85 29.41
N LEU A 315 -10.54 -10.46 28.29
CA LEU A 315 -11.48 -10.83 27.24
C LEU A 315 -12.43 -11.93 27.67
N GLU A 316 -11.94 -12.96 28.39
CA GLU A 316 -12.77 -14.04 28.92
C GLU A 316 -13.84 -13.51 29.88
N GLU A 317 -13.46 -12.61 30.81
CA GLU A 317 -14.40 -11.97 31.74
C GLU A 317 -15.48 -11.15 31.00
N LEU A 318 -15.08 -10.34 30.03
CA LEU A 318 -16.01 -9.53 29.26
C LEU A 318 -16.91 -10.34 28.32
N SER A 319 -16.48 -11.53 27.91
CA SER A 319 -17.26 -12.42 27.03
C SER A 319 -18.52 -12.99 27.70
N ILE A 320 -18.55 -13.06 29.04
CA ILE A 320 -19.65 -13.60 29.85
C ILE A 320 -20.37 -12.55 30.71
N LEU A 321 -20.00 -11.27 30.57
CA LEU A 321 -20.57 -10.17 31.36
C LEU A 321 -22.04 -9.94 31.00
N GLU A 322 -22.97 -10.19 31.91
CA GLU A 322 -24.42 -10.10 31.67
C GLU A 322 -24.99 -8.70 31.96
N SER A 323 -24.41 -7.93 32.89
CA SER A 323 -24.93 -6.63 33.31
C SER A 323 -23.85 -5.69 33.81
N LYS A 324 -24.22 -4.42 34.10
CA LYS A 324 -23.32 -3.39 34.68
C LYS A 324 -22.08 -3.11 33.87
N LEU A 325 -22.20 -3.11 32.51
CA LEU A 325 -21.09 -2.89 31.60
C LEU A 325 -20.30 -1.59 31.94
N TYR A 326 -20.99 -0.49 32.22
CA TYR A 326 -20.37 0.81 32.45
C TYR A 326 -19.65 0.94 33.81
N GLU A 327 -19.98 0.05 34.77
CA GLU A 327 -19.31 -0.04 36.07
C GLU A 327 -18.11 -0.98 36.04
N ASN A 328 -17.95 -1.79 34.98
CA ASN A 328 -16.93 -2.82 34.88
C ASN A 328 -15.55 -2.19 34.57
N ASN A 329 -14.57 -2.46 35.45
CA ASN A 329 -13.20 -1.96 35.28
C ASN A 329 -12.48 -2.50 34.03
N LYS A 330 -12.77 -3.74 33.61
CA LYS A 330 -12.18 -4.36 32.41
C LYS A 330 -12.70 -3.69 31.14
N PHE A 331 -14.00 -3.37 31.10
CA PHE A 331 -14.56 -2.57 30.02
C PHE A 331 -13.92 -1.17 29.96
N ASN A 332 -13.68 -0.55 31.11
CA ASN A 332 -12.97 0.74 31.15
C ASN A 332 -11.54 0.67 30.60
N ILE A 333 -10.84 -0.46 30.71
CA ILE A 333 -9.53 -0.68 30.07
C ILE A 333 -9.69 -0.67 28.55
N LEU A 334 -10.65 -1.41 27.99
CA LEU A 334 -10.89 -1.48 26.55
C LEU A 334 -11.17 -0.09 25.93
N ILE A 335 -12.12 0.65 26.51
CA ILE A 335 -12.56 1.94 25.94
C ILE A 335 -11.52 3.05 26.04
N LYS A 336 -10.53 2.92 26.93
CA LYS A 336 -9.43 3.87 27.10
C LYS A 336 -8.25 3.58 26.17
N ASP A 337 -8.16 2.38 25.62
CA ASP A 337 -7.10 2.01 24.69
C ASP A 337 -7.37 2.59 23.29
N LYS A 338 -6.65 3.66 22.95
CA LYS A 338 -6.88 4.43 21.72
C LYS A 338 -6.53 3.63 20.46
N GLU A 339 -5.49 2.82 20.52
CA GLU A 339 -5.04 1.99 19.40
C GLU A 339 -6.06 0.88 19.13
N LEU A 340 -6.59 0.25 20.19
CA LEU A 340 -7.65 -0.74 20.08
C LEU A 340 -8.93 -0.13 19.47
N VAL A 341 -9.40 0.99 20.04
CA VAL A 341 -10.62 1.68 19.56
C VAL A 341 -10.46 2.10 18.09
N LYS A 342 -9.28 2.57 17.69
CA LYS A 342 -8.99 2.90 16.30
C LYS A 342 -8.99 1.66 15.40
N ALA A 343 -8.38 0.56 15.86
CA ALA A 343 -8.32 -0.69 15.11
C ALA A 343 -9.70 -1.26 14.77
N LEU A 344 -10.70 -1.11 15.67
CA LEU A 344 -12.10 -1.50 15.39
C LEU A 344 -12.68 -0.84 14.13
N SER A 345 -12.18 0.33 13.74
CA SER A 345 -12.61 1.05 12.53
C SER A 345 -11.81 0.71 11.27
N LEU A 346 -10.76 -0.09 11.37
CA LEU A 346 -9.79 -0.30 10.28
C LEU A 346 -9.67 -1.75 9.81
N LEU A 347 -9.87 -2.73 10.70
CA LEU A 347 -9.67 -4.14 10.41
C LEU A 347 -10.72 -5.01 11.10
N ILE A 348 -11.00 -6.18 10.53
CA ILE A 348 -11.91 -7.16 11.12
C ILE A 348 -11.17 -7.96 12.19
N PHE A 349 -11.79 -8.11 13.37
CA PHE A 349 -11.25 -8.87 14.48
C PHE A 349 -11.58 -10.37 14.29
N CYS A 350 -10.61 -11.12 13.75
CA CYS A 350 -10.76 -12.53 13.38
C CYS A 350 -10.42 -13.46 14.55
N SER A 351 -11.26 -13.49 15.58
CA SER A 351 -11.08 -14.36 16.76
C SER A 351 -12.42 -14.72 17.37
N PRO A 352 -12.65 -16.01 17.73
CA PRO A 352 -13.87 -16.45 18.45
C PRO A 352 -14.10 -15.67 19.75
N LEU A 353 -13.03 -15.42 20.51
CA LEU A 353 -13.12 -14.72 21.78
C LEU A 353 -13.49 -13.26 21.60
N TRP A 354 -12.85 -12.55 20.63
CA TRP A 354 -13.21 -11.18 20.33
C TRP A 354 -14.64 -11.03 19.81
N GLU A 355 -15.12 -11.98 19.03
CA GLU A 355 -16.50 -11.96 18.55
C GLU A 355 -17.48 -12.07 19.73
N LYS A 356 -17.23 -12.98 20.68
CA LYS A 356 -18.03 -13.12 21.91
C LYS A 356 -18.01 -11.83 22.72
N VAL A 357 -16.84 -11.23 22.93
CA VAL A 357 -16.67 -9.97 23.68
C VAL A 357 -17.43 -8.82 23.02
N LEU A 358 -17.17 -8.57 21.73
CA LEU A 358 -17.77 -7.45 21.02
C LEU A 358 -19.28 -7.63 20.83
N GLY A 359 -19.74 -8.87 20.56
CA GLY A 359 -21.15 -9.22 20.50
C GLY A 359 -21.86 -8.99 21.82
N ASN A 360 -21.25 -9.41 22.94
CA ASN A 360 -21.78 -9.22 24.28
C ASN A 360 -21.82 -7.74 24.69
N ILE A 361 -20.75 -6.99 24.45
CA ILE A 361 -20.73 -5.53 24.70
C ILE A 361 -21.80 -4.82 23.86
N ARG A 362 -21.93 -5.17 22.57
CA ARG A 362 -22.94 -4.61 21.67
C ARG A 362 -24.37 -4.84 22.23
N LYS A 363 -24.66 -6.10 22.66
CA LYS A 363 -25.93 -6.47 23.28
C LYS A 363 -26.20 -5.64 24.52
N ASN A 364 -25.23 -5.55 25.43
CA ASN A 364 -25.37 -4.80 26.69
C ASN A 364 -25.61 -3.29 26.42
N ILE A 365 -24.92 -2.69 25.47
CA ILE A 365 -25.12 -1.28 25.08
C ILE A 365 -26.55 -1.04 24.59
N LEU A 366 -27.09 -1.93 23.74
CA LEU A 366 -28.46 -1.79 23.22
C LEU A 366 -29.53 -1.99 24.31
N LEU A 367 -29.43 -3.07 25.08
CA LEU A 367 -30.45 -3.43 26.03
C LEU A 367 -30.56 -2.47 27.23
N ASN A 368 -29.40 -1.89 27.65
CA ASN A 368 -29.34 -0.95 28.75
C ASN A 368 -29.41 0.52 28.29
N TYR A 369 -29.71 0.79 27.01
CA TYR A 369 -29.82 2.16 26.51
C TYR A 369 -31.02 2.88 27.11
N SER A 370 -30.79 4.10 27.62
CA SER A 370 -31.81 5.05 28.06
C SER A 370 -31.55 6.44 27.46
N ASP A 371 -32.61 7.14 27.07
CA ASP A 371 -32.54 8.53 26.57
C ASP A 371 -31.99 9.54 27.60
N LYS A 372 -31.94 9.16 28.87
CA LYS A 372 -31.46 10.01 29.98
C LYS A 372 -29.97 9.83 30.25
N ASP A 373 -29.31 8.88 29.63
CA ASP A 373 -27.92 8.54 29.93
C ASP A 373 -26.96 9.64 29.48
N LYS A 374 -26.10 10.04 30.40
CA LYS A 374 -24.92 10.86 30.09
C LYS A 374 -23.74 9.94 29.77
N ILE A 375 -23.40 9.85 28.48
CA ILE A 375 -22.35 8.97 28.00
C ILE A 375 -21.03 9.73 27.87
N SER A 376 -19.96 9.11 28.41
CA SER A 376 -18.62 9.66 28.28
C SER A 376 -18.14 9.62 26.83
N ASN A 377 -17.23 10.54 26.46
CA ASN A 377 -16.64 10.53 25.13
C ASN A 377 -15.89 9.23 24.81
N SER A 378 -15.28 8.58 25.81
CA SER A 378 -14.58 7.29 25.60
C SER A 378 -15.55 6.20 25.22
N ILE A 379 -16.72 6.09 25.89
CA ILE A 379 -17.78 5.14 25.56
C ILE A 379 -18.31 5.44 24.15
N PHE A 380 -18.60 6.72 23.85
CA PHE A 380 -19.10 7.10 22.54
C PHE A 380 -18.12 6.72 21.42
N ASN A 381 -16.82 7.04 21.58
CA ASN A 381 -15.78 6.68 20.62
C ASN A 381 -15.65 5.16 20.42
N PHE A 382 -15.78 4.40 21.50
CA PHE A 382 -15.79 2.95 21.41
C PHE A 382 -17.00 2.43 20.60
N ILE A 383 -18.19 3.01 20.79
CA ILE A 383 -19.40 2.63 20.02
C ILE A 383 -19.24 3.00 18.54
N ILE A 384 -18.61 4.14 18.21
CA ILE A 384 -18.25 4.48 16.84
C ILE A 384 -17.31 3.43 16.23
N GLY A 385 -16.28 3.01 16.99
CA GLY A 385 -15.40 1.92 16.59
C GLY A 385 -16.14 0.60 16.39
N LEU A 386 -17.02 0.24 17.32
CA LEU A 386 -17.84 -0.98 17.26
C LEU A 386 -18.83 -0.96 16.09
N GLY A 387 -19.47 0.19 15.81
CA GLY A 387 -20.33 0.37 14.63
C GLY A 387 -19.56 0.22 13.32
N SER A 388 -18.33 0.73 13.28
CA SER A 388 -17.41 0.52 12.15
C SER A 388 -17.03 -0.95 12.01
N GLN A 389 -16.69 -1.64 13.11
CA GLN A 389 -16.37 -3.07 13.14
C GLN A 389 -17.55 -3.92 12.63
N CYS A 390 -18.78 -3.61 13.08
CA CYS A 390 -19.98 -4.31 12.63
C CYS A 390 -20.28 -4.06 11.14
N PHE A 391 -19.94 -2.90 10.62
CA PHE A 391 -20.07 -2.63 9.19
C PHE A 391 -19.01 -3.38 8.38
N LEU A 392 -17.75 -3.38 8.82
CA LEU A 392 -16.65 -4.07 8.14
C LEU A 392 -16.87 -5.58 8.08
N ASN A 393 -17.39 -6.18 9.15
CA ASN A 393 -17.74 -7.60 9.19
C ASN A 393 -19.15 -7.90 8.61
N GLU A 394 -19.81 -6.86 8.03
CA GLU A 394 -21.13 -6.97 7.40
C GLU A 394 -22.20 -7.52 8.33
N TYR A 395 -22.16 -7.10 9.59
CA TYR A 395 -23.12 -7.45 10.64
C TYR A 395 -23.25 -8.96 10.89
N VAL A 396 -22.14 -9.68 10.78
CA VAL A 396 -22.09 -11.14 10.89
C VAL A 396 -22.39 -11.69 12.30
N TYR A 397 -22.24 -10.85 13.35
CA TYR A 397 -22.48 -11.27 14.72
C TYR A 397 -23.93 -11.71 14.95
N TYR A 398 -24.10 -12.77 15.73
CA TYR A 398 -25.43 -13.26 16.11
C TYR A 398 -26.28 -12.16 16.76
N ILE A 399 -27.57 -12.13 16.46
CA ILE A 399 -28.54 -11.16 16.98
C ILE A 399 -29.71 -11.95 17.65
N SER A 400 -29.84 -11.81 18.95
CA SER A 400 -30.94 -12.45 19.71
C SER A 400 -32.29 -11.82 19.39
N LYS A 401 -33.36 -12.52 19.75
CA LYS A 401 -34.75 -12.01 19.62
C LYS A 401 -34.93 -10.72 20.42
N GLU A 402 -34.41 -10.70 21.65
CA GLU A 402 -34.45 -9.55 22.55
C GLU A 402 -33.77 -8.30 21.92
N GLU A 403 -32.57 -8.48 21.30
CA GLU A 403 -31.89 -7.40 20.56
C GLU A 403 -32.73 -6.92 19.38
N LYS A 404 -33.34 -7.84 18.61
CA LYS A 404 -34.20 -7.49 17.44
C LYS A 404 -35.40 -6.64 17.89
N ASP A 405 -36.05 -6.99 18.99
CA ASP A 405 -37.22 -6.28 19.51
C ASP A 405 -36.82 -4.90 20.07
N LYS A 406 -35.72 -4.82 20.85
CA LYS A 406 -35.24 -3.56 21.39
C LYS A 406 -34.74 -2.60 20.27
N LEU A 407 -34.13 -3.13 19.22
CA LEU A 407 -33.73 -2.35 18.07
C LEU A 407 -34.93 -1.75 17.31
N LYS A 408 -36.06 -2.51 17.19
CA LYS A 408 -37.29 -1.99 16.61
C LYS A 408 -37.89 -0.87 17.47
N GLU A 409 -37.81 -0.98 18.77
CA GLU A 409 -38.23 0.07 19.72
C GLU A 409 -37.39 1.32 19.53
N LEU A 410 -36.05 1.17 19.50
CA LEU A 410 -35.11 2.28 19.33
C LEU A 410 -35.34 3.06 18.03
N LYS A 411 -35.73 2.37 16.94
CA LYS A 411 -36.03 3.00 15.65
C LYS A 411 -37.31 3.84 15.63
N LYS A 412 -38.29 3.53 16.47
CA LYS A 412 -39.57 4.25 16.53
C LYS A 412 -39.47 5.64 17.18
N ILE A 413 -38.37 5.92 17.89
CA ILE A 413 -38.21 7.18 18.61
C ILE A 413 -37.76 8.27 17.64
N THR A 414 -38.69 9.12 17.22
CA THR A 414 -38.56 10.16 16.19
C THR A 414 -37.83 11.42 16.68
N ASN A 415 -37.31 12.17 15.72
CA ASN A 415 -36.70 13.49 15.68
C ASN A 415 -36.92 14.42 16.89
N ASN A 416 -35.83 15.01 17.39
CA ASN A 416 -35.62 16.06 18.40
C ASN A 416 -35.05 15.65 19.76
N ASN A 417 -34.41 14.51 19.88
CA ASN A 417 -33.74 14.13 21.13
C ASN A 417 -32.25 14.55 21.15
N LYS A 418 -31.82 15.10 22.29
CA LYS A 418 -30.41 15.47 22.58
C LYS A 418 -29.41 14.31 22.38
N ASN A 419 -29.87 13.06 22.33
CA ASN A 419 -29.06 11.84 22.20
C ASN A 419 -29.15 11.19 20.82
N GLN A 420 -29.55 11.93 19.77
CA GLN A 420 -29.69 11.36 18.40
C GLN A 420 -28.39 10.75 17.86
N ASP A 421 -27.24 11.40 18.09
CA ASP A 421 -25.93 10.86 17.68
C ASP A 421 -25.66 9.50 18.30
N TYR A 422 -26.04 9.32 19.57
CA TYR A 422 -25.83 8.05 20.28
C TYR A 422 -26.75 6.94 19.78
N LYS A 423 -28.01 7.27 19.48
CA LYS A 423 -28.95 6.31 18.85
C LYS A 423 -28.42 5.84 17.50
N LEU A 424 -27.99 6.77 16.66
CA LEU A 424 -27.41 6.44 15.35
C LEU A 424 -26.15 5.58 15.48
N ALA A 425 -25.29 5.86 16.47
CA ALA A 425 -24.13 5.05 16.75
C ALA A 425 -24.49 3.63 17.19
N ILE A 426 -25.52 3.44 18.04
CA ILE A 426 -26.01 2.11 18.42
C ILE A 426 -26.62 1.38 17.22
N ILE A 427 -27.49 2.05 16.44
CA ILE A 427 -28.13 1.45 15.26
C ILE A 427 -27.04 0.99 14.25
N SER A 428 -25.99 1.78 14.09
CA SER A 428 -24.85 1.46 13.20
C SER A 428 -24.13 0.14 13.57
N CYS A 429 -24.28 -0.37 14.79
CA CYS A 429 -23.75 -1.65 15.23
C CYS A 429 -24.59 -2.86 14.76
N TYR A 430 -25.78 -2.63 14.23
CA TYR A 430 -26.74 -3.67 13.84
C TYR A 430 -27.11 -3.64 12.36
N GLN A 431 -27.09 -2.47 11.73
CA GLN A 431 -27.38 -2.28 10.32
C GLN A 431 -26.74 -1.00 9.79
N SER A 432 -26.56 -0.93 8.48
CA SER A 432 -25.97 0.24 7.83
C SER A 432 -26.84 1.48 8.00
N LEU A 433 -26.19 2.62 8.26
CA LEU A 433 -26.87 3.93 8.30
C LEU A 433 -27.52 4.27 6.95
N SER A 434 -26.98 3.79 5.84
CA SER A 434 -27.61 3.97 4.51
C SER A 434 -28.97 3.30 4.40
N SER A 435 -29.22 2.20 5.16
CA SER A 435 -30.50 1.49 5.14
C SER A 435 -31.61 2.18 5.94
N ILE A 436 -31.27 3.14 6.78
CA ILE A 436 -32.22 3.91 7.59
C ILE A 436 -32.41 5.35 7.11
N ASN A 437 -31.71 5.72 6.03
CA ASN A 437 -31.91 7.02 5.43
C ASN A 437 -33.35 7.12 4.92
N ASP A 438 -33.98 8.26 5.18
CA ASP A 438 -35.39 8.54 4.87
C ASP A 438 -36.46 7.73 5.65
N GLU A 439 -36.11 6.64 6.33
CA GLU A 439 -37.03 5.92 7.23
C GLU A 439 -37.09 6.59 8.63
N ILE A 440 -35.94 6.94 9.18
CA ILE A 440 -35.78 7.47 10.54
C ILE A 440 -35.34 8.92 10.51
N ILE A 441 -34.39 9.25 9.63
CA ILE A 441 -33.76 10.58 9.55
C ILE A 441 -33.16 10.79 8.15
N ASN A 442 -33.24 12.04 7.63
CA ASN A 442 -32.57 12.41 6.39
C ASN A 442 -31.07 12.67 6.67
N LEU A 443 -30.24 11.68 6.40
CA LEU A 443 -28.80 11.76 6.64
C LEU A 443 -28.06 12.72 5.69
N ASN A 444 -28.67 13.14 4.58
CA ASN A 444 -28.07 14.13 3.68
C ASN A 444 -28.02 15.54 4.31
N THR A 445 -28.94 15.84 5.22
CA THR A 445 -29.03 17.12 5.89
C THR A 445 -28.67 17.06 7.39
N TYR A 446 -28.38 15.87 7.90
CA TYR A 446 -28.08 15.68 9.30
C TYR A 446 -26.69 16.19 9.66
N ILE A 447 -26.64 17.04 10.69
CA ILE A 447 -25.39 17.57 11.25
C ILE A 447 -25.21 16.98 12.64
N PRO A 448 -24.20 16.12 12.86
CA PRO A 448 -23.93 15.56 14.17
C PRO A 448 -23.50 16.61 15.20
N ASN A 449 -23.99 16.48 16.43
CA ASN A 449 -23.49 17.26 17.57
C ASN A 449 -22.08 16.80 17.98
N LYS A 450 -21.78 15.52 17.81
CA LYS A 450 -20.45 14.91 18.05
C LYS A 450 -19.78 14.62 16.71
N LYS A 451 -18.65 15.30 16.44
CA LYS A 451 -17.92 15.18 15.19
C LYS A 451 -17.44 13.75 14.87
N GLU A 452 -17.25 12.93 15.91
CA GLU A 452 -16.82 11.54 15.78
C GLU A 452 -17.83 10.68 15.00
N LEU A 453 -19.13 11.03 15.04
CA LEU A 453 -20.16 10.35 14.25
C LEU A 453 -19.94 10.50 12.73
N ASN A 454 -19.25 11.56 12.29
CA ASN A 454 -18.94 11.74 10.88
C ASN A 454 -18.15 10.54 10.31
N ASN A 455 -17.31 9.89 11.11
CA ASN A 455 -16.57 8.69 10.66
C ASN A 455 -17.52 7.55 10.25
N LEU A 456 -18.62 7.36 10.99
CA LEU A 456 -19.64 6.36 10.62
C LEU A 456 -20.47 6.82 9.42
N LEU A 457 -20.85 8.10 9.37
CA LEU A 457 -21.61 8.65 8.24
C LEU A 457 -20.79 8.58 6.95
N ASP A 458 -19.50 8.87 7.01
CA ASP A 458 -18.62 8.73 5.86
C ASP A 458 -18.54 7.27 5.40
N LEU A 459 -18.30 6.34 6.33
CA LEU A 459 -18.13 4.92 6.04
C LEU A 459 -19.43 4.23 5.58
N GLN A 460 -20.53 4.47 6.31
CA GLN A 460 -21.76 3.67 6.14
C GLN A 460 -22.82 4.34 5.25
N PHE A 461 -22.63 5.63 4.91
CA PHE A 461 -23.61 6.38 4.13
C PHE A 461 -22.98 7.07 2.92
N LYS A 462 -21.94 7.92 3.09
CA LYS A 462 -21.39 8.70 1.97
C LYS A 462 -20.61 7.81 0.99
N GLU A 463 -19.77 6.87 1.48
CA GLU A 463 -19.04 5.92 0.62
C GLU A 463 -20.02 5.08 -0.22
N PHE A 464 -21.10 4.57 0.41
CA PHE A 464 -22.13 3.80 -0.28
C PHE A 464 -22.86 4.62 -1.37
N ASN A 465 -23.21 5.88 -1.08
CA ASN A 465 -23.84 6.75 -2.07
C ASN A 465 -22.88 7.07 -3.24
N SER A 466 -21.60 7.25 -2.94
CA SER A 466 -20.56 7.41 -3.98
C SER A 466 -20.49 6.19 -4.89
N GLU A 467 -20.51 4.97 -4.33
CA GLU A 467 -20.55 3.72 -5.11
C GLU A 467 -21.79 3.63 -6.01
N LYS A 468 -22.98 4.02 -5.50
CA LYS A 468 -24.21 4.12 -6.32
C LYS A 468 -24.10 5.13 -7.46
N MET A 469 -23.39 6.22 -7.27
CA MET A 469 -23.15 7.18 -8.36
C MET A 469 -22.18 6.63 -9.40
N ILE A 470 -21.09 6.01 -8.94
CA ILE A 470 -20.07 5.38 -9.79
C ILE A 470 -20.71 4.28 -10.65
N SER A 471 -21.59 3.46 -10.08
CA SER A 471 -22.23 2.32 -10.76
C SER A 471 -22.96 2.69 -12.05
N LYS A 472 -23.53 3.90 -12.10
CA LYS A 472 -24.24 4.41 -13.29
C LYS A 472 -23.32 4.70 -14.48
N GLY A 473 -22.03 4.92 -14.23
CA GLY A 473 -21.03 5.24 -15.25
C GLY A 473 -20.13 4.06 -15.66
N ILE A 474 -20.32 2.86 -15.09
CA ILE A 474 -19.53 1.69 -15.45
C ILE A 474 -19.92 1.20 -16.84
N LYS A 475 -18.91 1.08 -17.73
CA LYS A 475 -19.09 0.53 -19.07
C LYS A 475 -19.45 -0.95 -18.98
N LYS A 476 -20.48 -1.37 -19.72
CA LYS A 476 -20.88 -2.76 -19.85
C LYS A 476 -20.60 -3.27 -21.24
N ILE A 477 -20.01 -4.47 -21.36
CA ILE A 477 -19.76 -5.15 -22.64
C ILE A 477 -20.32 -6.58 -22.58
N GLY A 478 -21.03 -6.98 -23.62
CA GLY A 478 -21.63 -8.31 -23.73
C GLY A 478 -22.86 -8.50 -22.84
N ASN A 479 -23.39 -9.72 -22.84
CA ASN A 479 -24.52 -10.15 -22.03
C ASN A 479 -24.18 -11.43 -21.29
N ILE A 480 -24.46 -11.45 -19.98
CA ILE A 480 -24.29 -12.65 -19.17
C ILE A 480 -25.38 -13.64 -19.53
N LYS A 481 -25.01 -14.73 -20.25
CA LYS A 481 -25.91 -15.78 -20.72
C LYS A 481 -25.91 -17.00 -19.83
N ASP A 482 -24.73 -17.37 -19.32
CA ASP A 482 -24.54 -18.55 -18.47
C ASP A 482 -25.29 -18.43 -17.14
N SER A 483 -25.94 -19.50 -16.71
CA SER A 483 -26.74 -19.55 -15.46
C SER A 483 -25.88 -19.41 -14.23
N THR A 484 -24.71 -20.09 -14.19
CA THR A 484 -23.77 -20.02 -13.09
C THR A 484 -23.18 -18.61 -12.95
N SER A 485 -22.79 -17.98 -14.08
CA SER A 485 -22.35 -16.58 -14.10
C SER A 485 -23.42 -15.63 -13.54
N LYS A 486 -24.71 -15.86 -13.82
CA LYS A 486 -25.80 -15.05 -13.24
C LYS A 486 -25.94 -15.25 -11.73
N GLU A 487 -25.83 -16.48 -11.24
CA GLU A 487 -25.91 -16.78 -9.81
C GLU A 487 -24.74 -16.16 -9.05
N VAL A 488 -23.51 -16.33 -9.57
CA VAL A 488 -22.28 -15.73 -9.03
C VAL A 488 -22.38 -14.19 -9.04
N LYS A 489 -22.85 -13.61 -10.14
CA LYS A 489 -23.11 -12.16 -10.19
C LYS A 489 -24.06 -11.72 -9.08
N ASN A 490 -25.21 -12.35 -8.95
CA ASN A 490 -26.20 -12.00 -7.93
C ASN A 490 -25.64 -12.07 -6.53
N GLN A 491 -24.78 -13.06 -6.24
CA GLN A 491 -24.10 -13.18 -4.95
C GLN A 491 -23.23 -11.96 -4.66
N TYR A 492 -22.38 -11.54 -5.61
CA TYR A 492 -21.45 -10.42 -5.43
C TYR A 492 -22.10 -9.04 -5.62
N GLU A 493 -23.23 -8.93 -6.33
CA GLU A 493 -24.03 -7.69 -6.35
C GLU A 493 -24.59 -7.35 -4.97
N LEU A 494 -25.03 -8.38 -4.21
CA LEU A 494 -25.55 -8.18 -2.86
C LEU A 494 -24.44 -7.87 -1.84
N ASN A 495 -23.28 -8.53 -1.99
CA ASN A 495 -22.17 -8.41 -1.08
C ASN A 495 -20.85 -8.41 -1.86
N PRO A 496 -20.36 -7.22 -2.27
CA PRO A 496 -19.03 -7.09 -2.88
C PRO A 496 -17.94 -7.71 -2.01
N TYR A 497 -17.11 -8.59 -2.59
CA TYR A 497 -16.13 -9.40 -1.88
C TYR A 497 -14.72 -9.23 -2.47
N PRO A 498 -13.67 -9.25 -1.61
CA PRO A 498 -13.70 -8.99 -0.16
C PRO A 498 -13.84 -7.49 0.14
N ARG A 499 -14.46 -7.11 1.27
CA ARG A 499 -14.40 -5.71 1.73
C ARG A 499 -13.10 -5.43 2.46
N TRP A 500 -12.47 -4.29 2.20
CA TRP A 500 -11.20 -3.88 2.80
C TRP A 500 -11.12 -2.35 2.94
N ARG A 501 -10.37 -1.86 3.91
CA ARG A 501 -10.20 -0.41 4.11
C ARG A 501 -8.96 0.11 3.39
N TYR A 502 -7.80 -0.48 3.68
CA TYR A 502 -6.51 -0.10 3.12
C TYR A 502 -5.70 -1.36 2.77
N ASN A 503 -4.87 -1.24 1.73
CA ASN A 503 -3.98 -2.30 1.28
C ASN A 503 -2.58 -1.73 1.02
N SER A 504 -1.59 -2.60 0.98
CA SER A 504 -0.22 -2.21 0.70
C SER A 504 -0.11 -1.57 -0.69
N TYR A 505 0.43 -0.37 -0.74
CA TYR A 505 0.59 0.42 -1.94
C TYR A 505 1.90 1.21 -1.92
N ALA A 506 2.78 0.97 -2.88
CA ALA A 506 4.03 1.69 -3.06
C ALA A 506 3.91 2.70 -4.20
N LYS A 507 3.66 3.98 -3.87
CA LYS A 507 3.44 5.04 -4.87
C LYS A 507 4.65 5.25 -5.76
N GLU A 508 5.84 5.19 -5.20
CA GLU A 508 7.10 5.58 -5.86
C GLU A 508 7.90 4.39 -6.39
N ASN A 509 7.63 3.17 -5.93
CA ASN A 509 8.34 1.95 -6.36
C ASN A 509 7.61 1.24 -7.50
N LYS A 510 7.74 1.77 -8.70
CA LYS A 510 7.28 1.08 -9.91
C LYS A 510 8.37 0.11 -10.38
N LEU A 511 7.98 -1.12 -10.62
CA LEU A 511 8.88 -2.20 -11.02
C LEU A 511 8.58 -2.67 -12.44
N ASN A 512 9.62 -3.07 -13.15
CA ASN A 512 9.42 -3.79 -14.40
C ASN A 512 8.69 -5.11 -14.13
N PHE A 513 7.71 -5.47 -14.97
CA PHE A 513 6.87 -6.65 -14.74
C PHE A 513 7.66 -7.97 -14.72
N LEU A 514 8.73 -8.12 -15.52
CA LEU A 514 9.59 -9.30 -15.47
C LEU A 514 10.35 -9.42 -14.14
N SER A 515 10.78 -8.29 -13.57
CA SER A 515 11.40 -8.29 -12.24
C SER A 515 10.41 -8.76 -11.17
N VAL A 516 9.15 -8.34 -11.26
CA VAL A 516 8.09 -8.80 -10.35
C VAL A 516 7.85 -10.29 -10.50
N ILE A 517 7.66 -10.77 -11.73
CA ILE A 517 7.45 -12.20 -11.99
C ILE A 517 8.64 -13.03 -11.46
N ASN A 518 9.88 -12.64 -11.79
CA ASN A 518 11.09 -13.34 -11.34
C ASN A 518 11.22 -13.35 -9.80
N SER A 519 10.83 -12.27 -9.13
CA SER A 519 10.78 -12.22 -7.67
C SER A 519 9.75 -13.20 -7.09
N GLU A 520 8.56 -13.28 -7.68
CA GLU A 520 7.46 -14.14 -7.23
C GLU A 520 7.74 -15.62 -7.45
N ILE A 521 8.36 -16.01 -8.59
CA ILE A 521 8.68 -17.41 -8.91
C ILE A 521 10.08 -17.84 -8.45
N SER A 522 10.84 -16.95 -7.78
CA SER A 522 12.21 -17.26 -7.32
C SER A 522 12.28 -18.61 -6.60
N PRO A 523 13.33 -19.43 -6.82
CA PRO A 523 14.57 -19.16 -7.57
C PRO A 523 14.48 -19.40 -9.09
N ASN A 524 13.30 -19.74 -9.63
CA ASN A 524 13.12 -19.77 -11.07
C ASN A 524 13.29 -18.37 -11.65
N THR A 525 13.81 -18.28 -12.87
CA THR A 525 13.99 -17.00 -13.57
C THR A 525 13.57 -17.12 -15.01
N ILE A 526 13.01 -16.04 -15.53
CA ILE A 526 12.65 -15.87 -16.94
C ILE A 526 13.66 -14.91 -17.54
N LYS A 527 14.31 -15.33 -18.62
CA LYS A 527 15.14 -14.43 -19.43
C LYS A 527 14.24 -13.75 -20.45
N PRO A 528 14.39 -12.43 -20.69
CA PRO A 528 13.64 -11.77 -21.74
C PRO A 528 14.06 -12.34 -23.11
N ASN A 529 13.10 -12.78 -23.91
CA ASN A 529 13.35 -13.32 -25.25
C ASN A 529 13.65 -12.21 -26.28
N SER A 530 13.28 -10.95 -25.99
CA SER A 530 13.57 -9.79 -26.86
C SER A 530 13.70 -8.51 -26.05
N VAL A 531 14.54 -7.60 -26.56
CA VAL A 531 14.73 -6.23 -26.04
C VAL A 531 13.43 -5.38 -26.16
N GLN A 532 12.46 -5.82 -26.98
CA GLN A 532 11.19 -5.12 -27.23
C GLN A 532 10.27 -5.03 -26.02
N LEU A 533 10.39 -5.93 -25.02
CA LEU A 533 9.53 -5.93 -23.83
C LEU A 533 9.94 -4.88 -22.79
N THR A 534 11.12 -4.29 -22.87
CA THR A 534 11.63 -3.37 -21.84
C THR A 534 11.13 -1.94 -21.96
N ASN A 535 10.74 -1.47 -23.17
CA ASN A 535 10.37 -0.10 -23.47
C ASN A 535 8.92 0.10 -23.94
N LYS A 536 8.14 -1.00 -24.09
CA LYS A 536 6.75 -0.95 -24.53
C LYS A 536 5.81 -0.62 -23.37
N LYS A 537 4.78 0.18 -23.61
CA LYS A 537 3.65 0.32 -22.67
C LYS A 537 2.94 -1.02 -22.56
N ILE A 538 2.81 -1.55 -21.34
CA ILE A 538 2.27 -2.89 -21.05
C ILE A 538 0.77 -2.81 -20.87
N ASN A 539 0.03 -3.63 -21.60
CA ASN A 539 -1.41 -3.83 -21.41
C ASN A 539 -1.65 -4.96 -20.41
N ILE A 540 -2.29 -4.62 -19.29
CA ILE A 540 -2.60 -5.57 -18.21
C ILE A 540 -4.11 -5.80 -18.16
N LEU A 541 -4.53 -7.06 -18.05
CA LEU A 541 -5.90 -7.44 -17.74
C LEU A 541 -5.97 -7.98 -16.30
N ILE A 542 -6.83 -7.41 -15.48
CA ILE A 542 -7.25 -8.00 -14.22
C ILE A 542 -8.63 -8.61 -14.44
N ALA A 543 -8.68 -9.93 -14.57
CA ALA A 543 -9.88 -10.68 -14.87
C ALA A 543 -10.55 -11.18 -13.57
N GLY A 544 -11.74 -10.67 -13.26
CA GLY A 544 -12.40 -10.85 -11.98
C GLY A 544 -11.78 -9.97 -10.91
N CYS A 545 -11.79 -8.66 -11.13
CA CYS A 545 -11.10 -7.70 -10.26
C CYS A 545 -11.75 -7.54 -8.88
N GLY A 546 -12.98 -8.04 -8.69
CA GLY A 546 -13.72 -7.93 -7.43
C GLY A 546 -13.74 -6.51 -6.91
N THR A 547 -13.41 -6.34 -5.64
CA THR A 547 -13.33 -5.03 -4.96
C THR A 547 -11.98 -4.31 -5.15
N GLY A 548 -11.12 -4.79 -6.06
CA GLY A 548 -9.97 -4.06 -6.57
C GLY A 548 -8.64 -4.24 -5.84
N ILE A 549 -8.50 -5.20 -4.92
CA ILE A 549 -7.20 -5.47 -4.26
C ILE A 549 -6.12 -5.75 -5.31
N GLN A 550 -6.40 -6.63 -6.28
CA GLN A 550 -5.45 -6.98 -7.34
C GLN A 550 -5.08 -5.77 -8.22
N ILE A 551 -5.99 -4.81 -8.39
CA ILE A 551 -5.70 -3.56 -9.13
C ILE A 551 -4.67 -2.71 -8.37
N ILE A 552 -4.83 -2.58 -7.03
CA ILE A 552 -3.87 -1.85 -6.20
C ILE A 552 -2.50 -2.54 -6.26
N GLU A 553 -2.46 -3.86 -6.18
CA GLU A 553 -1.22 -4.65 -6.31
C GLU A 553 -0.60 -4.53 -7.71
N ALA A 554 -1.40 -4.60 -8.78
CA ALA A 554 -0.93 -4.42 -10.15
C ALA A 554 -0.44 -2.99 -10.44
N SER A 555 -0.82 -2.00 -9.62
CA SER A 555 -0.32 -0.64 -9.75
C SER A 555 1.20 -0.52 -9.50
N ARG A 556 1.87 -1.55 -8.97
CA ARG A 556 3.33 -1.66 -8.86
C ARG A 556 4.07 -1.76 -10.19
N TYR A 557 3.39 -2.18 -11.26
CA TYR A 557 4.03 -2.29 -12.58
C TYR A 557 4.28 -0.91 -13.18
N SER A 558 5.49 -0.74 -13.74
CA SER A 558 5.87 0.48 -14.46
C SER A 558 5.28 0.49 -15.88
N ASN A 559 5.06 1.68 -16.43
CA ASN A 559 4.65 1.91 -17.82
C ASN A 559 3.49 1.00 -18.30
N CYS A 560 2.38 0.96 -17.53
CA CYS A 560 1.27 0.06 -17.82
C CYS A 560 -0.07 0.78 -17.97
N GLU A 561 -1.00 0.10 -18.67
CA GLU A 561 -2.41 0.41 -18.72
C GLU A 561 -3.19 -0.81 -18.23
N ILE A 562 -4.07 -0.62 -17.24
CA ILE A 562 -4.83 -1.71 -16.63
C ILE A 562 -6.27 -1.69 -17.18
N THR A 563 -6.74 -2.83 -17.64
CA THR A 563 -8.15 -3.11 -17.90
C THR A 563 -8.63 -4.06 -16.81
N ALA A 564 -9.63 -3.66 -16.05
CA ALA A 564 -10.20 -4.44 -14.95
C ALA A 564 -11.63 -4.85 -15.29
N ILE A 565 -11.91 -6.14 -15.26
CA ILE A 565 -13.24 -6.68 -15.57
C ILE A 565 -13.79 -7.47 -14.39
N ASP A 566 -15.11 -7.40 -14.21
CA ASP A 566 -15.84 -8.22 -13.24
C ASP A 566 -17.30 -8.41 -13.69
N LEU A 567 -17.97 -9.44 -13.16
CA LEU A 567 -19.41 -9.67 -13.36
C LEU A 567 -20.27 -8.67 -12.57
N SER A 568 -19.81 -8.27 -11.37
CA SER A 568 -20.55 -7.48 -10.42
C SER A 568 -20.26 -5.98 -10.57
N ASN A 569 -21.28 -5.22 -10.92
CA ASN A 569 -21.21 -3.77 -10.97
C ASN A 569 -20.94 -3.17 -9.58
N SER A 570 -21.53 -3.74 -8.52
CA SER A 570 -21.31 -3.33 -7.14
C SER A 570 -19.84 -3.50 -6.74
N SER A 571 -19.20 -4.63 -7.10
CA SER A 571 -17.77 -4.89 -6.84
C SER A 571 -16.88 -3.90 -7.59
N ILE A 572 -17.16 -3.66 -8.89
CA ILE A 572 -16.43 -2.68 -9.71
C ILE A 572 -16.57 -1.26 -9.15
N SER A 573 -17.78 -0.89 -8.68
CA SER A 573 -18.02 0.44 -8.11
C SER A 573 -17.21 0.68 -6.85
N TYR A 574 -17.12 -0.34 -5.99
CA TYR A 574 -16.23 -0.33 -4.83
C TYR A 574 -14.76 -0.20 -5.25
N ALA A 575 -14.31 -1.03 -6.21
CA ALA A 575 -12.94 -1.01 -6.72
C ALA A 575 -12.58 0.36 -7.29
N LYS A 576 -13.46 0.96 -8.10
CA LYS A 576 -13.23 2.28 -8.69
C LYS A 576 -13.13 3.37 -7.64
N ARG A 577 -14.01 3.38 -6.62
CA ARG A 577 -13.91 4.33 -5.50
C ARG A 577 -12.56 4.18 -4.78
N LYS A 578 -12.08 2.94 -4.56
CA LYS A 578 -10.77 2.70 -3.93
C LYS A 578 -9.61 3.17 -4.81
N VAL A 579 -9.66 2.91 -6.10
CA VAL A 579 -8.67 3.38 -7.08
C VAL A 579 -8.60 4.91 -7.07
N ASP A 580 -9.75 5.60 -7.05
CA ASP A 580 -9.83 7.05 -6.96
C ASP A 580 -9.26 7.57 -5.61
N GLU A 581 -9.51 6.85 -4.48
CA GLU A 581 -8.95 7.16 -3.15
C GLU A 581 -7.42 7.08 -3.12
N TYR A 582 -6.82 6.12 -3.84
CA TYR A 582 -5.36 5.98 -3.98
C TYR A 582 -4.76 6.90 -5.06
N GLY A 583 -5.59 7.65 -5.79
CA GLY A 583 -5.14 8.56 -6.86
C GLY A 583 -4.55 7.84 -8.07
N LEU A 584 -4.91 6.56 -8.30
CA LEU A 584 -4.42 5.77 -9.42
C LEU A 584 -5.06 6.22 -10.74
N LYS A 585 -4.27 6.20 -11.80
CA LYS A 585 -4.70 6.60 -13.16
C LYS A 585 -4.48 5.45 -14.15
N ASN A 586 -4.98 5.61 -15.39
CA ASN A 586 -4.82 4.66 -16.49
C ASN A 586 -5.44 3.28 -16.20
N ILE A 587 -6.62 3.25 -15.54
CA ILE A 587 -7.37 2.04 -15.24
C ILE A 587 -8.76 2.13 -15.89
N ASN A 588 -9.08 1.16 -16.73
CA ASN A 588 -10.36 1.03 -17.43
C ASN A 588 -11.21 -0.05 -16.75
N PHE A 589 -12.38 0.31 -16.25
CA PHE A 589 -13.33 -0.61 -15.61
C PHE A 589 -14.44 -1.03 -16.56
N ILE A 590 -14.73 -2.34 -16.61
CA ILE A 590 -15.74 -2.90 -17.51
C ILE A 590 -16.54 -3.99 -16.78
N GLU A 591 -17.87 -3.86 -16.73
CA GLU A 591 -18.76 -4.95 -16.32
C GLU A 591 -18.89 -5.94 -17.49
N MET A 592 -18.37 -7.17 -17.32
CA MET A 592 -18.44 -8.19 -18.35
C MET A 592 -18.22 -9.60 -17.79
N ASP A 593 -18.75 -10.59 -18.51
CA ASP A 593 -18.46 -12.01 -18.25
C ASP A 593 -17.13 -12.43 -18.90
N LEU A 594 -16.30 -13.19 -18.18
CA LEU A 594 -15.08 -13.79 -18.72
C LEU A 594 -15.36 -14.66 -19.97
N LEU A 595 -16.56 -15.23 -20.08
CA LEU A 595 -17.00 -16.00 -21.24
C LEU A 595 -17.18 -15.16 -22.52
N GLU A 596 -17.29 -13.85 -22.40
CA GLU A 596 -17.43 -12.89 -23.51
C GLU A 596 -16.13 -12.06 -23.74
N LEU A 597 -15.00 -12.47 -23.15
CA LEU A 597 -13.75 -11.70 -23.10
C LEU A 597 -13.19 -11.32 -24.47
N THR A 598 -13.35 -12.20 -25.47
CA THR A 598 -12.90 -11.95 -26.85
C THR A 598 -13.58 -10.76 -27.52
N SER A 599 -14.76 -10.34 -27.01
CA SER A 599 -15.47 -9.15 -27.53
C SER A 599 -14.78 -7.81 -27.19
N LEU A 600 -13.74 -7.81 -26.32
CA LEU A 600 -12.89 -6.64 -26.07
C LEU A 600 -12.08 -6.22 -27.29
N ASN A 601 -11.80 -7.15 -28.23
CA ASN A 601 -10.93 -6.92 -29.39
C ASN A 601 -9.57 -6.31 -29.00
N LYS A 602 -9.04 -6.68 -27.85
CA LYS A 602 -7.76 -6.21 -27.28
C LYS A 602 -6.95 -7.39 -26.79
N ARG A 603 -5.63 -7.36 -27.00
CA ARG A 603 -4.70 -8.33 -26.45
C ARG A 603 -3.91 -7.73 -25.28
N PHE A 604 -3.42 -8.60 -24.40
CA PHE A 604 -2.77 -8.22 -23.17
C PHE A 604 -1.41 -8.89 -23.03
N ASP A 605 -0.41 -8.12 -22.62
CA ASP A 605 0.94 -8.60 -22.33
C ASP A 605 0.97 -9.42 -21.03
N LEU A 606 0.10 -9.05 -20.08
CA LEU A 606 -0.01 -9.67 -18.77
C LEU A 606 -1.48 -9.79 -18.37
N ILE A 607 -1.86 -10.96 -17.89
CA ILE A 607 -3.20 -11.23 -17.34
C ILE A 607 -3.05 -11.77 -15.93
N GLU A 608 -3.80 -11.19 -14.97
CA GLU A 608 -3.99 -11.76 -13.65
C GLU A 608 -5.45 -12.21 -13.48
N CYS A 609 -5.66 -13.49 -13.15
CA CYS A 609 -6.95 -14.11 -12.96
C CYS A 609 -6.90 -15.03 -11.73
N SER A 610 -7.17 -14.46 -10.56
CA SER A 610 -7.14 -15.19 -9.28
C SER A 610 -8.51 -15.14 -8.62
N GLY A 611 -9.00 -16.30 -8.17
CA GLY A 611 -10.30 -16.37 -7.51
C GLY A 611 -11.50 -16.37 -8.46
N VAL A 612 -11.35 -16.81 -9.73
CA VAL A 612 -12.41 -16.71 -10.76
C VAL A 612 -12.75 -18.02 -11.41
N LEU A 613 -11.78 -18.67 -12.05
CA LEU A 613 -12.04 -19.87 -12.86
C LEU A 613 -12.70 -21.00 -12.08
N HIS A 614 -12.38 -21.14 -10.81
CA HIS A 614 -12.95 -22.19 -9.97
C HIS A 614 -14.44 -21.94 -9.59
N HIS A 615 -14.99 -20.75 -9.88
CA HIS A 615 -16.40 -20.43 -9.73
C HIS A 615 -17.20 -20.60 -11.03
N MET A 616 -16.55 -20.95 -12.13
CA MET A 616 -17.19 -21.15 -13.42
C MET A 616 -17.73 -22.58 -13.58
N ASN A 617 -18.82 -22.74 -14.31
CA ASN A 617 -19.34 -24.07 -14.69
C ASN A 617 -18.36 -24.79 -15.64
N GLU A 618 -17.78 -24.06 -16.59
CA GLU A 618 -16.80 -24.54 -17.56
C GLU A 618 -15.45 -23.79 -17.41
N PRO A 619 -14.59 -24.11 -16.42
CA PRO A 619 -13.32 -23.42 -16.19
C PRO A 619 -12.37 -23.45 -17.38
N SER A 620 -12.38 -24.54 -18.17
CA SER A 620 -11.57 -24.71 -19.38
C SER A 620 -11.91 -23.69 -20.46
N LYS A 621 -13.19 -23.34 -20.59
CA LYS A 621 -13.65 -22.30 -21.54
C LYS A 621 -13.18 -20.91 -21.10
N GLY A 622 -13.26 -20.63 -19.78
CA GLY A 622 -12.71 -19.40 -19.21
C GLY A 622 -11.21 -19.29 -19.50
N LEU A 623 -10.46 -20.37 -19.28
CA LEU A 623 -9.03 -20.40 -19.56
C LEU A 623 -8.71 -20.23 -21.05
N SER A 624 -9.50 -20.83 -21.94
CA SER A 624 -9.37 -20.65 -23.40
C SER A 624 -9.55 -19.17 -23.77
N ASN A 625 -10.56 -18.49 -23.23
CA ASN A 625 -10.80 -17.08 -23.52
C ASN A 625 -9.65 -16.18 -23.02
N LEU A 626 -9.07 -16.49 -21.85
CA LEU A 626 -7.86 -15.80 -21.37
C LEU A 626 -6.68 -16.03 -22.33
N PHE A 627 -6.48 -17.27 -22.79
CA PHE A 627 -5.44 -17.61 -23.75
C PHE A 627 -5.59 -16.87 -25.08
N ASP A 628 -6.82 -16.71 -25.59
CA ASP A 628 -7.09 -16.06 -26.89
C ASP A 628 -6.73 -14.57 -26.85
N VAL A 629 -6.95 -13.90 -25.74
CA VAL A 629 -6.62 -12.46 -25.57
C VAL A 629 -5.20 -12.22 -25.03
N LEU A 630 -4.45 -13.27 -24.68
CA LEU A 630 -3.06 -13.16 -24.27
C LEU A 630 -2.16 -12.96 -25.49
N GLU A 631 -1.21 -12.04 -25.43
CA GLU A 631 -0.18 -11.87 -26.47
C GLU A 631 0.67 -13.14 -26.65
N PRO A 632 1.31 -13.36 -27.81
CA PRO A 632 2.11 -14.58 -28.05
C PRO A 632 3.21 -14.83 -27.01
N GLU A 633 3.84 -13.78 -26.51
CA GLU A 633 4.85 -13.83 -25.42
C GLU A 633 4.29 -13.38 -24.06
N GLY A 634 2.96 -13.32 -23.94
CA GLY A 634 2.29 -12.81 -22.75
C GLY A 634 2.35 -13.77 -21.57
N PHE A 635 2.17 -13.21 -20.37
CA PHE A 635 2.20 -13.91 -19.09
C PHE A 635 0.82 -13.97 -18.46
N LEU A 636 0.50 -15.10 -17.85
CA LEU A 636 -0.78 -15.35 -17.19
C LEU A 636 -0.52 -15.80 -15.74
N LYS A 637 -1.01 -15.05 -14.77
CA LYS A 637 -1.08 -15.44 -13.36
C LYS A 637 -2.44 -16.05 -13.08
N LEU A 638 -2.46 -17.22 -12.49
CA LEU A 638 -3.68 -17.92 -12.10
C LEU A 638 -3.73 -18.14 -10.59
N GLY A 639 -4.93 -18.03 -10.03
CA GLY A 639 -5.24 -18.39 -8.65
C GLY A 639 -6.38 -19.43 -8.62
N LEU A 640 -6.11 -20.66 -8.14
CA LEU A 640 -7.07 -21.77 -8.10
C LEU A 640 -7.09 -22.43 -6.72
N TYR A 641 -8.25 -22.94 -6.30
CA TYR A 641 -8.36 -23.59 -4.99
C TYR A 641 -7.80 -25.02 -4.98
N SER A 642 -7.03 -25.32 -3.91
CA SER A 642 -6.51 -26.65 -3.65
C SER A 642 -7.58 -27.58 -3.08
N LYS A 643 -7.67 -28.79 -3.64
CA LYS A 643 -8.56 -29.83 -3.14
C LYS A 643 -8.15 -30.34 -1.75
N TYR A 644 -6.86 -30.45 -1.50
CA TYR A 644 -6.34 -30.94 -0.23
C TYR A 644 -6.45 -29.89 0.87
N ALA A 645 -6.11 -28.64 0.58
CA ALA A 645 -6.17 -27.55 1.56
C ALA A 645 -7.61 -27.15 1.95
N ARG A 646 -8.61 -27.47 1.12
CA ARG A 646 -10.02 -27.11 1.35
C ARG A 646 -10.89 -28.28 1.86
N GLU A 647 -10.28 -29.37 2.31
CA GLU A 647 -11.02 -30.53 2.78
C GLU A 647 -12.04 -30.20 3.88
N GLU A 648 -11.64 -29.39 4.87
CA GLU A 648 -12.52 -28.96 5.97
C GLU A 648 -13.68 -28.07 5.48
N ILE A 649 -13.42 -27.24 4.49
CA ILE A 649 -14.43 -26.39 3.86
C ILE A 649 -15.45 -27.24 3.10
N LEU A 650 -15.00 -28.26 2.39
CA LEU A 650 -15.87 -29.21 1.69
C LEU A 650 -16.74 -30.00 2.68
N LYS A 651 -16.19 -30.41 3.83
CA LYS A 651 -16.98 -31.02 4.93
C LYS A 651 -18.05 -30.06 5.47
N ALA A 652 -17.69 -28.78 5.68
CA ALA A 652 -18.64 -27.77 6.15
C ALA A 652 -19.77 -27.54 5.14
N ARG A 653 -19.47 -27.45 3.86
CA ARG A 653 -20.49 -27.31 2.80
C ARG A 653 -21.43 -28.52 2.72
N LYS A 654 -20.89 -29.73 2.90
CA LYS A 654 -21.71 -30.94 2.96
C LYS A 654 -22.66 -30.87 4.16
N LEU A 655 -22.17 -30.52 5.35
CA LEU A 655 -22.98 -30.37 6.57
C LEU A 655 -24.06 -29.31 6.41
N ILE A 656 -23.74 -28.16 5.83
CA ILE A 656 -24.68 -27.07 5.56
C ILE A 656 -25.83 -27.55 4.65
N LYS A 657 -25.50 -28.32 3.61
CA LYS A 657 -26.46 -28.89 2.69
C LYS A 657 -27.34 -29.95 3.38
N GLU A 658 -26.75 -30.85 4.18
CA GLU A 658 -27.45 -31.88 4.93
C GLU A 658 -28.43 -31.29 5.96
N LYS A 659 -28.06 -30.20 6.61
CA LYS A 659 -28.91 -29.48 7.57
C LYS A 659 -29.85 -28.45 6.93
N ASP A 660 -29.88 -28.34 5.61
CA ASP A 660 -30.67 -27.34 4.83
C ASP A 660 -30.52 -25.91 5.36
N ILE A 661 -29.27 -25.53 5.72
CA ILE A 661 -28.99 -24.17 6.21
C ILE A 661 -29.00 -23.21 5.02
N LYS A 662 -29.86 -22.19 5.08
CA LYS A 662 -30.04 -21.25 3.97
C LYS A 662 -28.88 -20.28 3.85
N PRO A 663 -28.42 -19.91 2.63
CA PRO A 663 -27.31 -18.98 2.41
C PRO A 663 -27.70 -17.50 2.58
N ASN A 664 -28.65 -17.22 3.46
CA ASN A 664 -29.02 -15.86 3.84
C ASN A 664 -28.30 -15.43 5.13
N ILE A 665 -28.40 -14.16 5.48
CA ILE A 665 -27.68 -13.60 6.64
C ILE A 665 -28.02 -14.29 7.97
N ASP A 666 -29.28 -14.67 8.19
CA ASP A 666 -29.70 -15.35 9.41
C ASP A 666 -29.18 -16.80 9.43
N GLY A 667 -29.18 -17.53 8.31
CA GLY A 667 -28.59 -18.87 8.21
C GLY A 667 -27.07 -18.85 8.46
N ILE A 668 -26.35 -17.87 7.90
CA ILE A 668 -24.92 -17.71 8.15
C ILE A 668 -24.66 -17.40 9.64
N ARG A 669 -25.42 -16.48 10.25
CA ARG A 669 -25.29 -16.13 11.67
C ARG A 669 -25.53 -17.32 12.57
N ASN A 670 -26.59 -18.10 12.32
CA ASN A 670 -26.93 -19.29 13.11
C ASN A 670 -25.85 -20.37 12.98
N PHE A 671 -25.43 -20.72 11.75
CA PHE A 671 -24.35 -21.67 11.52
C PHE A 671 -23.06 -21.29 12.27
N ARG A 672 -22.69 -20.02 12.20
CA ARG A 672 -21.49 -19.52 12.90
C ARG A 672 -21.67 -19.54 14.42
N ASN A 673 -22.84 -19.16 14.92
CA ASN A 673 -23.14 -19.20 16.34
C ASN A 673 -23.07 -20.62 16.90
N ASP A 674 -23.71 -21.59 16.23
CA ASP A 674 -23.70 -23.00 16.61
C ASP A 674 -22.28 -23.57 16.62
N LEU A 675 -21.46 -23.18 15.65
CA LEU A 675 -20.05 -23.57 15.58
C LEU A 675 -19.23 -22.94 16.72
N LEU A 676 -19.36 -21.64 16.95
CA LEU A 676 -18.63 -20.92 18.01
C LEU A 676 -19.03 -21.32 19.42
N ASN A 677 -20.26 -21.83 19.60
CA ASN A 677 -20.74 -22.37 20.88
C ASN A 677 -20.45 -23.87 21.08
N GLY A 678 -19.85 -24.53 20.05
CA GLY A 678 -19.47 -25.95 20.13
C GLY A 678 -20.64 -26.92 19.90
N GLU A 679 -21.76 -26.45 19.37
CA GLU A 679 -22.91 -27.30 18.98
C GLU A 679 -22.58 -28.06 17.67
N ILE A 680 -21.79 -27.46 16.80
CA ILE A 680 -21.21 -28.08 15.62
C ILE A 680 -19.71 -28.29 15.88
N LYS A 681 -19.29 -29.57 16.02
CA LYS A 681 -17.88 -29.92 16.32
C LYS A 681 -17.11 -30.45 15.11
N GLU A 682 -17.82 -30.99 14.14
CA GLU A 682 -17.27 -31.73 12.99
C GLU A 682 -16.39 -30.87 12.08
N VAL A 683 -16.60 -29.55 12.10
CA VAL A 683 -15.93 -28.58 11.23
C VAL A 683 -15.39 -27.37 12.02
N ASN A 684 -14.98 -27.58 13.26
CA ASN A 684 -14.55 -26.50 14.17
C ASN A 684 -13.34 -25.71 13.62
N GLU A 685 -12.48 -26.34 12.84
CA GLU A 685 -11.30 -25.70 12.22
C GLU A 685 -11.65 -24.54 11.28
N ILE A 686 -12.90 -24.46 10.80
CA ILE A 686 -13.38 -23.33 9.97
C ILE A 686 -13.28 -22.00 10.73
N SER A 687 -13.43 -22.00 12.05
CA SER A 687 -13.29 -20.79 12.87
C SER A 687 -11.88 -20.21 12.91
N ASN A 688 -10.87 -20.96 12.45
CA ASN A 688 -9.47 -20.50 12.31
C ASN A 688 -9.22 -19.77 10.98
N TRP A 689 -10.21 -19.73 10.09
CA TRP A 689 -10.10 -18.98 8.84
C TRP A 689 -10.56 -17.53 9.06
N SER A 690 -9.75 -16.57 8.61
CA SER A 690 -10.12 -15.16 8.67
C SER A 690 -11.42 -14.86 7.91
N ASP A 691 -11.67 -15.63 6.85
CA ASP A 691 -12.87 -15.51 6.02
C ASP A 691 -14.16 -15.94 6.72
N PHE A 692 -14.05 -16.59 7.86
CA PHE A 692 -15.19 -16.89 8.72
C PHE A 692 -15.81 -15.64 9.36
N TYR A 693 -15.10 -14.51 9.47
CA TYR A 693 -15.45 -13.36 10.31
C TYR A 693 -16.16 -12.20 9.62
N SER A 694 -16.64 -12.36 8.38
CA SER A 694 -17.62 -11.45 7.78
C SER A 694 -18.70 -12.22 7.01
N THR A 695 -19.81 -11.56 6.71
CA THR A 695 -20.94 -12.22 6.02
C THR A 695 -20.57 -12.64 4.60
N SER A 696 -19.97 -11.75 3.80
CA SER A 696 -19.56 -12.06 2.42
C SER A 696 -18.47 -13.10 2.37
N MET A 697 -17.46 -12.97 3.25
CA MET A 697 -16.33 -13.91 3.30
C MET A 697 -16.77 -15.29 3.75
N CYS A 698 -17.60 -15.39 4.80
CA CYS A 698 -18.14 -16.67 5.26
C CYS A 698 -19.09 -17.30 4.23
N ARG A 699 -19.85 -16.47 3.51
CA ARG A 699 -20.69 -16.94 2.39
C ARG A 699 -19.82 -17.52 1.27
N ASP A 700 -18.77 -16.83 0.86
CA ASP A 700 -17.83 -17.32 -0.15
C ASP A 700 -17.16 -18.62 0.30
N LEU A 701 -16.67 -18.65 1.55
CA LEU A 701 -16.00 -19.81 2.14
C LEU A 701 -16.91 -21.05 2.20
N CYS A 702 -18.09 -20.93 2.81
CA CYS A 702 -18.93 -22.08 3.22
C CYS A 702 -20.22 -22.24 2.42
N PHE A 703 -20.75 -21.17 1.81
CA PHE A 703 -22.08 -21.13 1.17
C PHE A 703 -22.05 -20.79 -0.32
N HIS A 704 -20.87 -20.79 -0.96
CA HIS A 704 -20.76 -20.44 -2.39
C HIS A 704 -21.60 -21.40 -3.25
N THR A 705 -22.31 -20.86 -4.23
CA THR A 705 -23.23 -21.62 -5.10
C THR A 705 -22.49 -22.61 -5.98
N HIS A 706 -21.29 -22.27 -6.47
CA HIS A 706 -20.49 -23.11 -7.36
C HIS A 706 -18.99 -22.95 -7.09
N GLU A 707 -18.29 -24.04 -6.80
CA GLU A 707 -16.85 -24.02 -6.59
C GLU A 707 -16.20 -25.34 -7.01
N ASN A 708 -15.13 -25.24 -7.80
CA ASN A 708 -14.27 -26.34 -8.19
C ASN A 708 -12.95 -26.25 -7.40
N CYS A 709 -12.52 -27.39 -6.86
CA CYS A 709 -11.19 -27.52 -6.25
C CYS A 709 -10.33 -28.48 -7.09
N TYR A 710 -9.05 -28.17 -7.21
CA TYR A 710 -8.13 -28.87 -8.09
C TYR A 710 -7.00 -29.58 -7.33
N THR A 711 -6.47 -30.65 -7.91
CA THR A 711 -5.16 -31.20 -7.62
C THR A 711 -4.13 -30.60 -8.59
N LEU A 712 -2.85 -30.68 -8.27
CA LEU A 712 -1.81 -30.18 -9.17
C LEU A 712 -1.67 -31.02 -10.44
N ILE A 713 -2.10 -32.30 -10.42
CA ILE A 713 -2.19 -33.15 -11.62
C ILE A 713 -3.29 -32.64 -12.56
N GLU A 714 -4.45 -32.24 -12.04
CA GLU A 714 -5.52 -31.67 -12.85
C GLU A 714 -5.09 -30.35 -13.46
N ILE A 715 -4.41 -29.47 -12.69
CA ILE A 715 -3.84 -28.22 -13.20
C ILE A 715 -2.80 -28.48 -14.29
N LYS A 716 -1.90 -29.46 -14.11
CA LYS A 716 -0.93 -29.87 -15.14
C LYS A 716 -1.61 -30.20 -16.46
N ASN A 717 -2.67 -31.03 -16.41
CA ASN A 717 -3.43 -31.44 -17.59
C ASN A 717 -4.15 -30.21 -18.22
N MET A 718 -4.74 -29.35 -17.43
CA MET A 718 -5.42 -28.15 -17.90
C MET A 718 -4.45 -27.21 -18.64
N LEU A 719 -3.26 -26.95 -18.09
CA LEU A 719 -2.22 -26.14 -18.73
C LEU A 719 -1.73 -26.78 -20.04
N LYS A 720 -1.52 -28.10 -20.06
CA LYS A 720 -1.10 -28.83 -21.26
C LYS A 720 -2.14 -28.73 -22.41
N VAL A 721 -3.42 -28.91 -22.10
CA VAL A 721 -4.51 -28.77 -23.07
C VAL A 721 -4.61 -27.35 -23.61
N SER A 722 -4.37 -26.35 -22.75
CA SER A 722 -4.41 -24.95 -23.14
C SER A 722 -3.10 -24.42 -23.74
N ASN A 723 -2.10 -25.28 -24.02
CA ASN A 723 -0.80 -24.88 -24.53
C ASN A 723 -0.10 -23.77 -23.73
N LEU A 724 -0.16 -23.90 -22.39
CA LEU A 724 0.47 -23.02 -21.42
C LEU A 724 1.64 -23.72 -20.72
N GLU A 725 2.79 -23.05 -20.66
CA GLU A 725 3.96 -23.48 -19.88
C GLU A 725 3.86 -22.99 -18.44
N PHE A 726 4.01 -23.89 -17.45
CA PHE A 726 4.12 -23.52 -16.05
C PHE A 726 5.50 -22.92 -15.74
N LEU A 727 5.55 -21.77 -15.10
CA LEU A 727 6.79 -21.05 -14.79
C LEU A 727 7.22 -21.19 -13.34
N GLY A 728 6.26 -21.25 -12.41
CA GLY A 728 6.51 -21.39 -10.98
C GLY A 728 5.35 -20.86 -10.12
N PHE A 729 5.35 -21.29 -8.87
CA PHE A 729 4.41 -20.80 -7.86
C PHE A 729 4.88 -19.50 -7.21
N THR A 730 3.92 -18.69 -6.80
CA THR A 730 4.12 -17.59 -5.84
C THR A 730 3.96 -18.16 -4.43
N LEU A 731 5.08 -18.48 -3.76
CA LEU A 731 5.11 -19.14 -2.45
C LEU A 731 6.03 -18.45 -1.46
N SER A 732 5.74 -18.65 -0.17
CA SER A 732 6.68 -18.27 0.89
C SER A 732 7.98 -19.08 0.79
N LYS A 733 9.09 -18.49 1.24
CA LYS A 733 10.39 -19.17 1.31
C LYS A 733 10.30 -20.45 2.14
N GLU A 734 9.58 -20.41 3.25
CA GLU A 734 9.43 -21.55 4.17
C GLU A 734 8.85 -22.80 3.45
N ILE A 735 7.79 -22.62 2.67
CA ILE A 735 7.19 -23.75 1.92
C ILE A 735 8.15 -24.25 0.84
N ARG A 736 8.85 -23.34 0.15
CA ARG A 736 9.85 -23.75 -0.87
C ARG A 736 11.02 -24.49 -0.26
N ASP A 737 11.59 -23.99 0.84
CA ASP A 737 12.71 -24.63 1.53
C ASP A 737 12.30 -26.02 2.03
N LYS A 738 11.10 -26.15 2.61
CA LYS A 738 10.55 -27.45 3.03
C LYS A 738 10.39 -28.43 1.86
N TYR A 739 9.90 -27.98 0.71
CA TYR A 739 9.80 -28.78 -0.49
C TYR A 739 11.17 -29.22 -1.01
N GLN A 740 12.18 -28.32 -0.98
CA GLN A 740 13.52 -28.59 -1.51
C GLN A 740 14.38 -29.49 -0.60
N ILE A 741 13.97 -29.79 0.63
CA ILE A 741 14.62 -30.79 1.46
C ILE A 741 14.68 -32.13 0.73
N ASP A 742 13.55 -32.56 0.15
CA ASP A 742 13.41 -33.84 -0.54
C ASP A 742 13.63 -33.74 -2.07
N ASN A 743 13.51 -32.52 -2.63
CA ASN A 743 13.54 -32.26 -4.07
C ASN A 743 14.64 -31.25 -4.41
N LYS A 744 15.92 -31.63 -4.29
CA LYS A 744 17.09 -30.74 -4.38
C LYS A 744 17.38 -30.18 -5.77
N ASP A 745 16.87 -30.82 -6.83
CA ASP A 745 17.05 -30.34 -8.20
C ASP A 745 16.24 -29.09 -8.45
N LYS A 746 16.84 -28.05 -9.07
CA LYS A 746 16.15 -26.80 -9.44
C LYS A 746 14.96 -27.02 -10.37
N ASP A 747 15.07 -28.00 -11.29
CA ASP A 747 13.98 -28.31 -12.22
C ASP A 747 12.77 -28.95 -11.51
N SER A 748 12.96 -29.49 -10.31
CA SER A 748 11.88 -30.03 -9.48
C SER A 748 10.83 -28.95 -9.15
N LEU A 749 11.23 -27.66 -9.00
CA LEU A 749 10.33 -26.54 -8.73
C LEU A 749 9.30 -26.30 -9.83
N LYS A 750 9.54 -26.77 -11.04
CA LYS A 750 8.59 -26.74 -12.17
C LYS A 750 7.80 -28.03 -12.33
N ASN A 751 8.08 -29.05 -11.53
CA ASN A 751 7.43 -30.33 -11.62
C ASN A 751 6.18 -30.44 -10.77
N LEU A 752 5.01 -30.24 -11.38
CA LEU A 752 3.72 -30.30 -10.68
C LEU A 752 3.38 -31.66 -10.08
N GLU A 753 3.96 -32.76 -10.60
CA GLU A 753 3.75 -34.12 -10.02
C GLU A 753 4.48 -34.27 -8.69
N LEU A 754 5.69 -33.72 -8.58
CA LEU A 754 6.43 -33.71 -7.31
C LEU A 754 5.76 -32.80 -6.27
N TRP A 755 5.25 -31.65 -6.72
CA TRP A 755 4.48 -30.75 -5.85
C TRP A 755 3.17 -31.41 -5.37
N ASP A 756 2.47 -32.18 -6.21
CA ASP A 756 1.25 -32.91 -5.81
C ASP A 756 1.54 -33.95 -4.72
N LYS A 757 2.68 -34.69 -4.87
CA LYS A 757 3.14 -35.62 -3.82
C LYS A 757 3.46 -34.89 -2.49
N PHE A 758 4.14 -33.76 -2.59
CA PHE A 758 4.49 -32.95 -1.43
C PHE A 758 3.26 -32.42 -0.72
N GLU A 759 2.29 -31.86 -1.46
CA GLU A 759 1.06 -31.32 -0.91
C GLU A 759 0.21 -32.37 -0.20
N LYS A 760 0.11 -33.60 -0.73
CA LYS A 760 -0.59 -34.71 -0.05
C LYS A 760 -0.07 -34.95 1.36
N LEU A 761 1.23 -34.77 1.58
CA LEU A 761 1.86 -34.89 2.90
C LEU A 761 1.80 -33.59 3.70
N ASN A 762 1.56 -32.46 3.05
CA ASN A 762 1.56 -31.11 3.61
C ASN A 762 0.36 -30.29 3.10
N PRO A 763 -0.90 -30.68 3.42
CA PRO A 763 -2.08 -30.12 2.78
C PRO A 763 -2.25 -28.61 2.96
N ASN A 764 -1.68 -28.03 4.01
CA ASN A 764 -1.74 -26.58 4.28
C ASN A 764 -0.76 -25.73 3.47
N SER A 765 0.07 -26.34 2.61
CA SER A 765 1.08 -25.62 1.79
C SER A 765 0.43 -24.60 0.83
N PHE A 766 -0.78 -24.89 0.37
CA PHE A 766 -1.54 -24.02 -0.53
C PHE A 766 -2.91 -23.63 0.09
N ARG A 767 -2.90 -23.33 1.40
CA ARG A 767 -4.13 -23.09 2.17
C ARG A 767 -5.01 -22.00 1.57
N GLU A 768 -4.44 -20.90 1.07
CA GLU A 768 -5.21 -19.82 0.45
C GLU A 768 -5.65 -20.24 -0.97
N MET A 769 -4.71 -20.51 -1.86
CA MET A 769 -4.90 -21.04 -3.20
C MET A 769 -3.56 -21.35 -3.86
N TYR A 770 -3.57 -22.15 -4.93
CA TYR A 770 -2.46 -22.22 -5.87
C TYR A 770 -2.35 -20.91 -6.61
N GLN A 771 -1.33 -20.10 -6.33
CA GLN A 771 -0.99 -18.95 -7.14
C GLN A 771 0.27 -19.26 -7.95
N PHE A 772 0.18 -19.14 -9.26
CA PHE A 772 1.28 -19.48 -10.15
C PHE A 772 1.27 -18.68 -11.45
N TRP A 773 2.45 -18.58 -12.04
CA TRP A 773 2.65 -17.96 -13.34
C TRP A 773 2.76 -18.99 -14.45
N SER A 774 2.22 -18.64 -15.61
CA SER A 774 2.34 -19.38 -16.86
C SER A 774 2.52 -18.43 -18.04
N ARG A 775 2.94 -18.97 -19.19
CA ARG A 775 3.02 -18.23 -20.46
C ARG A 775 2.58 -19.11 -21.62
N LYS A 776 2.30 -18.52 -22.79
CA LYS A 776 2.06 -19.30 -24.01
C LYS A 776 3.28 -20.14 -24.36
N SER A 777 3.07 -21.45 -24.64
CA SER A 777 4.13 -22.30 -25.13
C SER A 777 4.51 -21.89 -26.55
N THR A 778 5.80 -21.78 -26.79
CA THR A 778 6.36 -21.46 -28.12
C THR A 778 6.57 -22.71 -28.99
N LYS A 779 6.09 -23.90 -28.54
CA LYS A 779 6.20 -25.16 -29.25
C LYS A 779 5.03 -25.38 -30.19
#